data_3f739fa367376f6d95d6bc70f4f3ee5c
#
_entry.id   3f739fa367376f6d95d6bc70f4f3ee5c
#
_cell.length_a   1.000
_cell.length_b   1.000
_cell.length_c   1.000
_cell.angle_alpha   90.00
_cell.angle_beta   90.00
_cell.angle_gamma   90.00
#
_symmetry.space_group_name_H-M   'P 1'
#
loop_
_entity.id
_entity.type
_entity.pdbx_description
1 polymer ?
#
loop_
_entity_poly.entity_id
_entity_poly.type
_entity_poly.pdbx_seq_one_letter_code
_entity_poly.pdbx_strand_id
1 'polypeptide(L)'
;GSAPSRVDNKGPHLIFNDVDVTVTGTPPNTSDGGGISVTGNSNVSVSLGQWGGSVYVGAGSTLSTTFSNQIKSMEAEGHANIYVDGTLNLTTPGGNLNFDNGTGSGSHYWHIGLDGMINLSNTTTVTKNDRTWNVEVVVAGAMEALTVTNRELVDDALLTRYFMSTGADLGASLDSLLIWKQTGEDTYEALTRVDSADQLGAGNFVLVSNGSGMSVQYQGTGYNMETLVWNSTTGTWSNTGTGWYKSGDGGKTDTSFLNNDSVIFTAAEGVKTIALTGNIIAGTVTFQDGTNYTLNMGAGDSLQAEALSLGSQATLTLGDAAITGGTFTLGNNAGLLVSEGKTAAIASSITFGTGNTFTLGNNASLTLGDATHLMESFSSTVMGGTNSSLSVWLGNTDGSVTLSPGSTLKDITVYGNYAANTASQPAADTLNGATLHIGNGANFIIRPGAGTIRPSDRIVVEGGMYVLMNHNAADTVTIASDIVGGAGVTQDSSITFRRSENLNLNISGNVDYAGTMQLDQASGGYGPRVTFLNNTVNLGGLAVNYCIGGFTLTNSQATIGTLSMSSNWASSSIQVNSGSVVNATNVRLLKNGTLSINTGAELNVTGTNSDHGTGRSFIVDNGSTLTLNGGLLTGSAALNLGYSGTGTFLASSGTANLGGLDFWANGNGVFRGRFQLGSATAGTARVNFGGNIVNFASGSEITLGMGTLGATANWSVTYNNEFTPSYITLAASNGSYVDTLDAGDKTTGRTITFNTGLTGSGKLTKIGAGTLVLNGAAKVPVPAEGETAAVPGFTGTVELREGALTVK
;
A
#
# COMPACT_ATOMS: atom_id res chain seq x y z
N GLY A 1 -5.65 31.89 12.65
CA GLY A 1 -6.11 32.46 11.38
C GLY A 1 -6.90 33.71 11.64
N SER A 2 -6.76 34.74 10.82
CA SER A 2 -7.58 35.92 10.86
C SER A 2 -9.06 35.51 10.75
N ALA A 3 -9.94 36.17 11.53
CA ALA A 3 -11.38 36.01 11.35
C ALA A 3 -11.70 36.22 9.85
N PRO A 4 -12.32 35.26 9.17
CA PRO A 4 -12.60 35.42 7.76
C PRO A 4 -13.52 36.61 7.57
N SER A 5 -13.32 37.39 6.50
CA SER A 5 -14.23 38.45 6.12
C SER A 5 -15.64 37.86 6.00
N ARG A 6 -16.55 38.28 6.81
CA ARG A 6 -17.82 37.59 7.12
C ARG A 6 -18.84 37.51 5.98
N VAL A 7 -18.59 38.03 4.82
CA VAL A 7 -19.47 37.93 3.65
C VAL A 7 -18.63 38.07 2.38
N ASP A 8 -18.59 37.06 1.55
CA ASP A 8 -17.93 37.14 0.24
C ASP A 8 -18.79 37.89 -0.76
N ASN A 9 -18.25 38.96 -1.36
CA ASN A 9 -18.99 40.02 -2.03
C ASN A 9 -19.30 39.80 -3.52
N LYS A 10 -19.53 38.57 -3.95
CA LYS A 10 -19.66 38.27 -5.40
C LYS A 10 -21.08 37.98 -5.90
N GLY A 11 -22.11 38.53 -5.28
CA GLY A 11 -23.49 38.33 -5.78
C GLY A 11 -24.51 39.20 -5.06
N PRO A 12 -25.81 39.16 -5.43
CA PRO A 12 -26.84 39.88 -4.73
C PRO A 12 -26.98 39.37 -3.30
N HIS A 13 -26.90 40.30 -2.35
CA HIS A 13 -27.05 40.01 -0.91
C HIS A 13 -28.43 40.38 -0.44
N LEU A 14 -29.03 39.48 0.36
CA LEU A 14 -30.19 39.79 1.19
C LEU A 14 -29.70 40.18 2.58
N ILE A 15 -29.94 41.43 2.96
CA ILE A 15 -29.51 41.97 4.28
C ILE A 15 -30.77 42.32 5.07
N PHE A 16 -30.87 41.71 6.25
CA PHE A 16 -31.92 41.97 7.22
C PHE A 16 -31.28 42.47 8.50
N ASN A 17 -31.68 43.68 8.92
CA ASN A 17 -31.14 44.29 10.12
C ASN A 17 -32.25 44.96 10.93
N ASP A 18 -32.43 44.55 12.19
CA ASP A 18 -33.48 45.05 13.10
C ASP A 18 -34.92 44.87 12.52
N VAL A 19 -35.21 43.70 11.97
CA VAL A 19 -36.46 43.39 11.31
C VAL A 19 -37.03 42.02 11.68
N ASP A 20 -38.34 41.91 11.80
CA ASP A 20 -39.05 40.63 11.82
C ASP A 20 -39.77 40.45 10.49
N VAL A 21 -39.34 39.46 9.72
CA VAL A 21 -39.84 39.28 8.36
C VAL A 21 -40.14 37.82 8.07
N THR A 22 -41.29 37.59 7.44
CA THR A 22 -41.61 36.30 6.79
C THR A 22 -41.75 36.53 5.31
N VAL A 23 -40.88 35.95 4.52
CA VAL A 23 -40.93 36.02 3.06
C VAL A 23 -41.69 34.79 2.53
N THR A 24 -42.86 35.04 1.95
CA THR A 24 -43.69 34.01 1.32
C THR A 24 -43.64 34.16 -0.19
N GLY A 25 -43.42 33.06 -0.91
CA GLY A 25 -43.36 33.07 -2.39
C GLY A 25 -42.42 32.00 -2.93
N THR A 26 -42.14 32.11 -4.24
CA THR A 26 -41.16 31.23 -4.89
C THR A 26 -39.77 31.55 -4.32
N PRO A 27 -39.04 30.57 -3.80
CA PRO A 27 -37.74 30.81 -3.21
C PRO A 27 -36.79 31.45 -4.22
N PRO A 28 -36.03 32.48 -3.83
CA PRO A 28 -34.98 32.99 -4.69
C PRO A 28 -33.96 31.87 -4.98
N ASN A 29 -33.66 31.67 -6.25
CA ASN A 29 -32.61 30.76 -6.66
C ASN A 29 -31.29 31.57 -6.61
N THR A 30 -30.45 31.32 -5.60
CA THR A 30 -29.17 31.98 -5.46
C THR A 30 -28.02 31.13 -6.06
N SER A 31 -28.28 30.49 -7.16
CA SER A 31 -27.28 29.68 -7.87
C SER A 31 -26.00 30.46 -8.26
N ASP A 32 -26.00 31.78 -8.15
CA ASP A 32 -24.96 32.66 -8.65
C ASP A 32 -24.14 33.34 -7.55
N GLY A 33 -24.00 32.75 -6.37
CA GLY A 33 -23.08 33.23 -5.31
C GLY A 33 -23.61 34.36 -4.43
N GLY A 34 -24.92 34.56 -4.33
CA GLY A 34 -25.53 35.55 -3.45
C GLY A 34 -25.48 35.15 -1.96
N GLY A 35 -25.32 36.12 -1.05
CA GLY A 35 -25.28 35.91 0.39
C GLY A 35 -26.57 36.30 1.10
N ILE A 36 -26.79 35.80 2.34
CA ILE A 36 -27.81 36.28 3.26
C ILE A 36 -27.16 36.68 4.58
N SER A 37 -27.51 37.88 5.07
CA SER A 37 -27.04 38.40 6.34
C SER A 37 -28.23 38.81 7.20
N VAL A 38 -28.29 38.32 8.43
CA VAL A 38 -29.35 38.58 9.40
C VAL A 38 -28.68 39.11 10.68
N THR A 39 -28.93 40.35 11.00
CA THR A 39 -28.28 41.06 12.10
C THR A 39 -29.27 41.94 12.90
N GLY A 40 -28.83 42.59 13.97
CA GLY A 40 -29.58 43.56 14.70
C GLY A 40 -30.84 43.02 15.41
N ASN A 41 -30.72 41.85 16.03
CA ASN A 41 -31.85 41.15 16.70
C ASN A 41 -33.03 40.80 15.75
N SER A 42 -32.73 40.51 14.48
CA SER A 42 -33.75 40.21 13.48
C SER A 42 -34.26 38.76 13.61
N ASN A 43 -35.52 38.57 13.30
CA ASN A 43 -36.13 37.25 13.16
C ASN A 43 -36.67 37.09 11.73
N VAL A 44 -35.97 36.30 10.91
CA VAL A 44 -36.23 36.16 9.48
C VAL A 44 -36.64 34.72 9.14
N SER A 45 -37.75 34.58 8.47
CA SER A 45 -38.21 33.32 7.91
C SER A 45 -38.30 33.43 6.38
N VAL A 46 -37.53 32.64 5.69
CA VAL A 46 -37.48 32.63 4.20
C VAL A 46 -37.23 31.23 3.69
N SER A 47 -38.00 30.80 2.69
CA SER A 47 -37.69 29.54 1.99
C SER A 47 -36.67 29.81 0.91
N LEU A 48 -35.56 29.10 0.93
CA LEU A 48 -34.51 29.18 -0.09
C LEU A 48 -34.55 27.95 -0.99
N GLY A 49 -34.33 28.17 -2.29
CA GLY A 49 -34.21 27.08 -3.26
C GLY A 49 -32.84 26.37 -3.13
N GLN A 50 -32.02 26.50 -4.16
CA GLN A 50 -30.60 26.09 -4.12
C GLN A 50 -29.78 27.23 -3.53
N TRP A 51 -28.76 26.87 -2.71
CA TRP A 51 -27.92 27.89 -2.07
C TRP A 51 -26.46 27.73 -2.50
N GLY A 52 -25.85 28.76 -3.00
CA GLY A 52 -24.45 28.78 -3.46
C GLY A 52 -23.61 29.90 -2.84
N GLY A 53 -24.12 30.63 -1.87
CA GLY A 53 -23.43 31.78 -1.26
C GLY A 53 -23.17 31.64 0.24
N SER A 54 -22.68 32.72 0.89
CA SER A 54 -22.43 32.74 2.31
C SER A 54 -23.70 33.08 3.12
N VAL A 55 -23.86 32.46 4.29
CA VAL A 55 -24.91 32.76 5.27
C VAL A 55 -24.25 33.38 6.50
N TYR A 56 -24.77 34.52 6.98
CA TYR A 56 -24.39 35.11 8.23
C TYR A 56 -25.60 35.39 9.12
N VAL A 57 -25.59 34.83 10.33
CA VAL A 57 -26.61 35.08 11.35
C VAL A 57 -25.91 35.66 12.56
N GLY A 58 -26.09 36.96 12.79
CA GLY A 58 -25.44 37.65 13.91
C GLY A 58 -26.05 37.36 15.27
N ALA A 59 -25.33 37.67 16.33
CA ALA A 59 -25.78 37.49 17.72
C ALA A 59 -27.17 38.13 17.97
N GLY A 60 -28.01 37.45 18.71
CA GLY A 60 -29.41 37.87 18.99
C GLY A 60 -30.39 37.72 17.82
N SER A 61 -29.92 37.31 16.62
CA SER A 61 -30.75 37.16 15.44
C SER A 61 -31.11 35.71 15.16
N THR A 62 -32.24 35.49 14.47
CA THR A 62 -32.71 34.16 14.04
C THR A 62 -32.99 34.15 12.55
N LEU A 63 -32.43 33.19 11.85
CA LEU A 63 -32.79 32.85 10.46
C LEU A 63 -33.46 31.48 10.44
N SER A 64 -34.71 31.44 9.99
CA SER A 64 -35.44 30.18 9.74
C SER A 64 -35.57 29.99 8.23
N THR A 65 -35.04 28.89 7.71
CA THR A 65 -35.02 28.64 6.27
C THR A 65 -35.17 27.17 5.93
N THR A 66 -35.66 26.91 4.72
CA THR A 66 -35.76 25.58 4.13
C THR A 66 -34.90 25.55 2.86
N PHE A 67 -33.93 24.65 2.83
CA PHE A 67 -33.20 24.35 1.58
C PHE A 67 -33.95 23.27 0.83
N SER A 68 -34.33 23.56 -0.43
CA SER A 68 -35.18 22.63 -1.18
C SER A 68 -34.44 21.42 -1.72
N ASN A 69 -33.13 21.45 -1.96
CA ASN A 69 -32.41 20.31 -2.49
C ASN A 69 -30.92 20.22 -2.18
N GLN A 70 -30.13 21.30 -2.22
CA GLN A 70 -28.68 21.14 -2.21
C GLN A 70 -27.97 22.42 -1.74
N ILE A 71 -26.98 22.26 -0.91
CA ILE A 71 -25.97 23.28 -0.68
C ILE A 71 -24.90 23.09 -1.77
N LYS A 72 -24.89 24.00 -2.75
CA LYS A 72 -23.94 23.97 -3.86
C LYS A 72 -22.81 24.95 -3.64
N SER A 73 -21.62 24.53 -3.96
CA SER A 73 -20.52 25.44 -4.18
C SER A 73 -20.48 25.84 -5.64
N MET A 74 -20.60 27.12 -5.92
CA MET A 74 -20.65 27.65 -7.29
C MET A 74 -19.35 28.30 -7.76
N GLU A 75 -18.35 28.44 -6.92
CA GLU A 75 -17.08 29.04 -7.30
C GLU A 75 -16.00 28.01 -7.66
N ALA A 76 -15.03 28.42 -8.49
CA ALA A 76 -13.92 27.56 -8.89
C ALA A 76 -13.06 27.07 -7.70
N GLU A 77 -13.15 27.73 -6.55
CA GLU A 77 -12.54 27.35 -5.28
C GLU A 77 -13.48 26.63 -4.31
N GLY A 78 -14.77 26.60 -4.63
CA GLY A 78 -15.68 25.59 -4.12
C GLY A 78 -16.14 25.69 -2.66
N HIS A 79 -16.23 26.85 -2.01
CA HIS A 79 -16.60 26.98 -0.61
C HIS A 79 -17.97 27.63 -0.42
N ALA A 80 -18.89 26.96 0.29
CA ALA A 80 -20.04 27.61 0.90
C ALA A 80 -19.76 27.83 2.39
N ASN A 81 -19.80 29.07 2.86
CA ASN A 81 -19.49 29.43 4.22
C ASN A 81 -20.78 29.80 4.97
N ILE A 82 -20.99 29.20 6.12
CA ILE A 82 -22.09 29.53 7.02
C ILE A 82 -21.48 30.01 8.34
N TYR A 83 -21.83 31.23 8.73
CA TYR A 83 -21.39 31.86 9.98
C TYR A 83 -22.59 32.12 10.87
N VAL A 84 -22.61 31.52 12.04
CA VAL A 84 -23.76 31.58 12.96
C VAL A 84 -23.28 32.05 14.34
N ASP A 85 -23.51 33.30 14.65
CA ASP A 85 -23.35 33.86 15.99
C ASP A 85 -24.72 33.96 16.72
N GLY A 86 -25.82 33.77 16.00
CA GLY A 86 -27.19 33.71 16.48
C GLY A 86 -27.82 32.32 16.30
N THR A 87 -29.07 32.26 15.85
CA THR A 87 -29.77 30.99 15.64
C THR A 87 -30.11 30.78 14.18
N LEU A 88 -29.63 29.68 13.60
CA LEU A 88 -30.01 29.18 12.28
C LEU A 88 -30.93 27.96 12.42
N ASN A 89 -32.19 28.13 12.07
CA ASN A 89 -33.15 27.04 11.96
C ASN A 89 -33.19 26.58 10.50
N LEU A 90 -32.62 25.43 10.22
CA LEU A 90 -32.52 24.86 8.89
C LEU A 90 -33.39 23.61 8.76
N THR A 91 -34.38 23.68 7.87
CA THR A 91 -35.23 22.52 7.55
C THR A 91 -34.71 21.85 6.28
N THR A 92 -34.42 20.55 6.37
CA THR A 92 -33.93 19.75 5.25
C THR A 92 -35.05 18.87 4.67
N PRO A 93 -35.40 19.00 3.37
CA PRO A 93 -36.43 18.17 2.78
C PRO A 93 -36.10 16.68 2.85
N GLY A 94 -37.05 15.89 3.31
CA GLY A 94 -36.85 14.46 3.49
C GLY A 94 -35.81 14.05 4.55
N GLY A 95 -35.39 15.00 5.39
CA GLY A 95 -34.41 14.73 6.45
C GLY A 95 -32.97 14.54 6.00
N ASN A 96 -32.64 14.82 4.74
CA ASN A 96 -31.28 14.69 4.22
C ASN A 96 -30.63 16.06 3.96
N LEU A 97 -29.51 16.31 4.62
CA LEU A 97 -28.63 17.43 4.33
C LEU A 97 -27.65 17.02 3.24
N ASN A 98 -27.84 17.58 2.04
CA ASN A 98 -27.07 17.17 0.86
C ASN A 98 -26.05 18.26 0.46
N PHE A 99 -24.78 17.92 0.52
CA PHE A 99 -23.66 18.70 -0.03
C PHE A 99 -23.38 18.21 -1.45
N ASP A 100 -23.93 18.91 -2.44
CA ASP A 100 -23.84 18.50 -3.85
C ASP A 100 -22.46 18.73 -4.48
N ASN A 101 -22.17 17.90 -5.46
CA ASN A 101 -21.04 18.03 -6.38
C ASN A 101 -21.36 19.09 -7.46
N GLY A 102 -21.29 20.35 -7.16
CA GLY A 102 -21.04 21.32 -8.21
C GLY A 102 -19.76 20.94 -8.99
N THR A 103 -19.48 21.57 -10.09
CA THR A 103 -18.34 21.26 -10.98
C THR A 103 -16.94 21.54 -10.42
N GLY A 104 -16.80 21.94 -9.16
CA GLY A 104 -15.54 22.21 -8.47
C GLY A 104 -15.22 21.23 -7.33
N SER A 105 -13.95 21.06 -6.98
CA SER A 105 -13.50 20.35 -5.77
C SER A 105 -13.41 21.37 -4.63
N GLY A 106 -14.30 21.33 -3.64
CA GLY A 106 -14.25 22.26 -2.53
C GLY A 106 -14.82 21.73 -1.23
N SER A 107 -14.53 22.41 -0.14
CA SER A 107 -15.01 22.09 1.20
C SER A 107 -16.08 23.09 1.63
N HIS A 108 -17.07 22.64 2.40
CA HIS A 108 -18.06 23.50 3.04
C HIS A 108 -17.62 23.78 4.46
N TYR A 109 -17.62 25.06 4.87
CA TYR A 109 -17.20 25.48 6.18
C TYR A 109 -18.39 26.09 6.93
N TRP A 110 -18.68 25.55 8.10
CA TRP A 110 -19.67 26.07 9.03
C TRP A 110 -18.96 26.56 10.28
N HIS A 111 -19.06 27.86 10.53
CA HIS A 111 -18.48 28.50 11.70
C HIS A 111 -19.60 28.83 12.69
N ILE A 112 -19.55 28.23 13.86
CA ILE A 112 -20.51 28.46 14.92
C ILE A 112 -19.80 29.31 15.98
N GLY A 113 -20.26 30.53 16.11
CA GLY A 113 -19.69 31.47 17.08
C GLY A 113 -20.16 31.18 18.52
N LEU A 114 -19.76 32.07 19.41
CA LEU A 114 -19.94 31.93 20.84
C LEU A 114 -21.39 31.58 21.27
N ASP A 115 -22.36 32.33 20.76
CA ASP A 115 -23.80 32.14 21.06
C ASP A 115 -24.53 31.44 19.92
N GLY A 116 -23.77 30.98 18.89
CA GLY A 116 -24.32 30.37 17.71
C GLY A 116 -25.02 29.04 17.98
N MET A 117 -26.15 28.83 17.33
CA MET A 117 -26.92 27.59 17.36
C MET A 117 -27.44 27.25 15.98
N ILE A 118 -27.23 26.01 15.55
CA ILE A 118 -27.78 25.49 14.31
C ILE A 118 -28.81 24.40 14.64
N ASN A 119 -30.06 24.61 14.26
CA ASN A 119 -31.14 23.64 14.42
C ASN A 119 -31.34 22.87 13.11
N LEU A 120 -30.98 21.61 13.13
CA LEU A 120 -31.17 20.61 12.06
C LEU A 120 -32.16 19.53 12.52
N SER A 121 -33.18 19.92 13.27
CA SER A 121 -34.05 18.99 14.02
C SER A 121 -34.75 17.94 13.15
N ASN A 122 -34.94 18.18 11.87
CA ASN A 122 -35.49 17.21 10.92
C ASN A 122 -34.41 16.46 10.10
N THR A 123 -33.12 16.74 10.31
CA THR A 123 -32.03 16.11 9.57
C THR A 123 -31.67 14.79 10.22
N THR A 124 -31.75 13.70 9.47
CA THR A 124 -31.43 12.34 9.90
C THR A 124 -30.25 11.74 9.15
N THR A 125 -29.88 12.33 8.02
CA THR A 125 -28.74 11.88 7.20
C THR A 125 -27.99 13.06 6.60
N VAL A 126 -26.68 12.86 6.32
CA VAL A 126 -25.84 13.80 5.60
C VAL A 126 -25.21 13.08 4.41
N THR A 127 -25.41 13.63 3.21
CA THR A 127 -24.79 13.15 1.96
C THR A 127 -23.72 14.14 1.52
N LYS A 128 -22.48 13.69 1.31
CA LYS A 128 -21.30 14.55 1.09
C LYS A 128 -20.74 14.49 -0.33
N ASN A 129 -21.17 13.60 -1.19
CA ASN A 129 -20.81 13.49 -2.63
C ASN A 129 -19.40 14.05 -2.99
N ASP A 130 -18.33 13.46 -2.48
CA ASP A 130 -16.92 13.87 -2.64
C ASP A 130 -16.55 15.26 -2.06
N ARG A 131 -17.39 15.80 -1.18
CA ARG A 131 -17.14 17.06 -0.49
C ARG A 131 -16.80 16.85 0.98
N THR A 132 -15.93 17.72 1.52
CA THR A 132 -15.69 17.81 2.97
C THR A 132 -16.68 18.79 3.58
N TRP A 133 -17.23 18.42 4.73
CA TRP A 133 -18.03 19.32 5.56
C TRP A 133 -17.26 19.55 6.86
N ASN A 134 -16.75 20.78 7.03
CA ASN A 134 -15.98 21.18 8.19
C ASN A 134 -16.89 22.04 9.10
N VAL A 135 -16.99 21.65 10.37
CA VAL A 135 -17.72 22.41 11.39
C VAL A 135 -16.72 22.92 12.42
N GLU A 136 -16.62 24.23 12.54
CA GLU A 136 -15.77 24.91 13.51
C GLU A 136 -16.64 25.59 14.57
N VAL A 137 -16.43 25.25 15.84
CA VAL A 137 -17.13 25.87 16.97
C VAL A 137 -16.15 26.72 17.76
N VAL A 138 -16.52 27.97 18.01
CA VAL A 138 -15.73 28.89 18.84
C VAL A 138 -16.34 28.92 20.24
N VAL A 139 -15.53 28.57 21.24
CA VAL A 139 -15.90 28.68 22.65
C VAL A 139 -15.24 29.91 23.27
N ALA A 140 -15.94 30.60 24.18
CA ALA A 140 -15.41 31.79 24.82
C ALA A 140 -14.31 31.47 25.81
N GLY A 141 -13.28 32.32 25.86
CA GLY A 141 -12.27 32.25 26.89
C GLY A 141 -12.82 32.29 28.31
N ALA A 142 -13.97 32.96 28.52
CA ALA A 142 -14.62 32.99 29.83
C ALA A 142 -15.17 31.63 30.30
N MET A 143 -15.55 30.73 29.37
CA MET A 143 -15.94 29.36 29.73
C MET A 143 -14.74 28.51 30.18
N GLU A 144 -13.52 28.90 29.87
CA GLU A 144 -12.31 28.26 30.32
C GLU A 144 -11.74 28.80 31.61
N ALA A 145 -12.11 30.01 31.96
CA ALA A 145 -11.67 30.68 33.22
C ALA A 145 -12.39 30.11 34.47
N LEU A 146 -13.09 28.96 34.32
CA LEU A 146 -13.61 28.24 35.46
C LEU A 146 -12.44 27.66 36.25
N THR A 147 -12.00 28.44 37.21
CA THR A 147 -10.97 28.02 38.18
C THR A 147 -11.61 26.93 39.05
N VAL A 148 -11.18 25.70 38.85
CA VAL A 148 -11.53 24.60 39.72
C VAL A 148 -10.79 24.82 41.03
N THR A 149 -11.36 25.59 41.93
CA THR A 149 -10.89 25.65 43.31
C THR A 149 -11.16 24.30 43.95
N ASN A 150 -10.20 23.71 44.59
CA ASN A 150 -10.22 22.43 45.27
C ASN A 150 -10.36 21.17 44.41
N ARG A 151 -9.98 21.22 43.14
CA ARG A 151 -9.95 20.04 42.24
C ARG A 151 -11.31 19.35 42.07
N GLU A 152 -12.39 20.01 42.33
CA GLU A 152 -13.74 19.53 42.03
C GLU A 152 -14.03 19.72 40.55
N LEU A 153 -14.68 18.73 39.93
CA LEU A 153 -15.20 18.89 38.59
C LEU A 153 -16.22 20.04 38.59
N VAL A 154 -16.11 20.91 37.62
CA VAL A 154 -17.10 21.98 37.44
C VAL A 154 -18.42 21.35 37.07
N ASP A 155 -19.54 21.97 37.50
CA ASP A 155 -20.87 21.58 37.14
C ASP A 155 -21.02 21.34 35.62
N ASP A 156 -21.49 20.17 35.24
CA ASP A 156 -21.67 19.76 33.84
C ASP A 156 -22.44 20.80 33.03
N ALA A 157 -23.34 21.57 33.65
CA ALA A 157 -24.08 22.61 32.97
C ALA A 157 -23.18 23.78 32.49
N LEU A 158 -22.07 24.01 33.16
CA LEU A 158 -21.10 25.05 32.77
C LEU A 158 -20.07 24.56 31.73
N LEU A 159 -19.86 23.26 31.65
CA LEU A 159 -18.94 22.62 30.74
C LEU A 159 -19.62 22.10 29.46
N THR A 160 -20.96 22.04 29.44
CA THR A 160 -21.70 21.53 28.30
C THR A 160 -22.35 22.67 27.53
N ARG A 161 -22.07 22.71 26.23
CA ARG A 161 -22.67 23.66 25.32
C ARG A 161 -23.27 22.94 24.10
N TYR A 162 -24.56 23.20 23.88
CA TYR A 162 -25.24 22.78 22.66
C TYR A 162 -25.02 23.81 21.57
N PHE A 163 -24.52 23.37 20.42
CA PHE A 163 -24.30 24.21 19.25
C PHE A 163 -25.05 23.72 18.03
N MET A 164 -25.58 22.51 18.06
CA MET A 164 -26.34 21.91 16.96
C MET A 164 -27.42 20.99 17.51
N SER A 165 -28.63 21.09 16.95
CA SER A 165 -29.75 20.18 17.19
C SER A 165 -30.07 19.41 15.93
N THR A 166 -30.16 18.09 15.99
CA THR A 166 -30.33 17.21 14.81
C THR A 166 -31.52 16.27 15.03
N GLY A 167 -32.08 15.73 13.97
CA GLY A 167 -33.14 14.70 14.00
C GLY A 167 -32.63 13.32 14.35
N ALA A 168 -31.31 13.09 14.27
CA ALA A 168 -30.63 11.84 14.58
C ALA A 168 -29.20 12.12 15.03
N ASP A 169 -28.49 11.09 15.47
CA ASP A 169 -27.06 11.18 15.75
C ASP A 169 -26.28 11.33 14.42
N LEU A 170 -25.71 12.51 14.21
CA LEU A 170 -24.87 12.84 13.07
C LEU A 170 -23.36 12.79 13.40
N GLY A 171 -22.99 12.32 14.58
CA GLY A 171 -21.59 12.33 15.05
C GLY A 171 -20.60 11.70 14.06
N ALA A 172 -20.97 10.58 13.43
CA ALA A 172 -20.18 9.93 12.41
C ALA A 172 -20.05 10.73 11.10
N SER A 173 -20.92 11.72 10.85
CA SER A 173 -20.87 12.60 9.70
C SER A 173 -19.97 13.82 9.91
N LEU A 174 -19.54 14.06 11.15
CA LEU A 174 -18.64 15.16 11.52
C LEU A 174 -17.19 14.69 11.56
N ASP A 175 -16.63 14.34 10.41
CA ASP A 175 -15.26 13.81 10.29
C ASP A 175 -14.19 14.80 10.76
N SER A 176 -14.49 16.11 10.74
CA SER A 176 -13.54 17.17 11.06
C SER A 176 -14.19 18.29 11.92
N LEU A 177 -14.77 17.92 13.07
CA LEU A 177 -15.18 18.90 14.05
C LEU A 177 -13.96 19.53 14.73
N LEU A 178 -13.81 20.84 14.62
CA LEU A 178 -12.76 21.61 15.28
C LEU A 178 -13.41 22.54 16.32
N ILE A 179 -12.91 22.53 17.53
CA ILE A 179 -13.31 23.45 18.59
C ILE A 179 -12.16 24.39 18.87
N TRP A 180 -12.46 25.69 18.80
CA TRP A 180 -11.47 26.74 19.01
C TRP A 180 -11.79 27.51 20.27
N LYS A 181 -10.80 27.72 21.11
CA LYS A 181 -10.86 28.64 22.22
C LYS A 181 -10.45 30.03 21.73
N GLN A 182 -11.24 31.03 21.97
CA GLN A 182 -10.87 32.41 21.75
C GLN A 182 -9.99 32.92 22.91
N THR A 183 -8.74 33.22 22.66
CA THR A 183 -7.74 33.67 23.66
C THR A 183 -7.53 35.19 23.68
N GLY A 184 -8.09 35.88 22.71
CA GLY A 184 -8.04 37.32 22.58
C GLY A 184 -8.81 37.81 21.36
N GLU A 185 -8.82 39.10 21.10
CA GLU A 185 -9.40 39.66 19.89
C GLU A 185 -8.68 39.08 18.69
N ASP A 186 -9.42 38.31 17.86
CA ASP A 186 -8.91 37.61 16.68
C ASP A 186 -7.82 36.53 16.92
N THR A 187 -7.65 36.06 18.15
CA THR A 187 -6.70 34.95 18.45
C THR A 187 -7.42 33.71 18.97
N TYR A 188 -7.06 32.52 18.44
CA TYR A 188 -7.72 31.29 18.72
C TYR A 188 -6.70 30.18 18.94
N GLU A 189 -7.02 29.26 19.87
CA GLU A 189 -6.28 28.05 20.15
C GLU A 189 -7.18 26.83 19.94
N ALA A 190 -6.68 25.78 19.27
CA ALA A 190 -7.44 24.58 19.03
C ALA A 190 -7.51 23.71 20.30
N LEU A 191 -8.70 23.24 20.67
CA LEU A 191 -8.89 22.26 21.73
C LEU A 191 -8.67 20.84 21.20
N THR A 192 -8.18 19.95 22.06
CA THR A 192 -7.96 18.55 21.72
C THR A 192 -9.24 17.74 21.89
N ARG A 193 -9.66 17.06 20.83
CA ARG A 193 -10.79 16.13 20.89
C ARG A 193 -10.39 14.83 21.55
N VAL A 194 -11.23 14.32 22.43
CA VAL A 194 -11.13 12.99 23.04
C VAL A 194 -12.39 12.17 22.71
N ASP A 195 -12.32 10.85 22.87
CA ASP A 195 -13.40 9.94 22.43
C ASP A 195 -14.53 9.79 23.45
N SER A 196 -14.26 10.07 24.71
CA SER A 196 -15.27 9.95 25.79
C SER A 196 -15.07 10.99 26.89
N ALA A 197 -16.12 11.19 27.70
CA ALA A 197 -16.07 12.10 28.83
C ALA A 197 -15.04 11.66 29.90
N ASP A 198 -14.74 10.38 30.01
CA ASP A 198 -13.72 9.85 30.94
C ASP A 198 -12.29 10.29 30.58
N GLN A 199 -12.09 10.72 29.35
CA GLN A 199 -10.81 11.21 28.85
C GLN A 199 -10.68 12.74 28.94
N LEU A 200 -11.71 13.43 29.46
CA LEU A 200 -11.65 14.90 29.61
C LEU A 200 -10.51 15.30 30.54
N GLY A 201 -9.76 16.27 30.10
CA GLY A 201 -8.71 16.93 30.85
C GLY A 201 -8.58 18.39 30.42
N ALA A 202 -7.75 19.17 31.12
CA ALA A 202 -7.62 20.59 30.85
C ALA A 202 -7.24 20.84 29.38
N GLY A 203 -8.04 21.64 28.70
CA GLY A 203 -7.89 21.96 27.28
C GLY A 203 -8.41 20.87 26.32
N ASN A 204 -9.10 19.83 26.83
CA ASN A 204 -9.69 18.78 26.00
C ASN A 204 -11.20 18.95 25.87
N PHE A 205 -11.78 18.40 24.82
CA PHE A 205 -13.23 18.34 24.65
C PHE A 205 -13.68 16.96 24.13
N VAL A 206 -14.93 16.62 24.41
CA VAL A 206 -15.61 15.48 23.84
C VAL A 206 -16.92 15.92 23.18
N LEU A 207 -17.26 15.30 22.06
CA LEU A 207 -18.54 15.51 21.41
C LEU A 207 -19.55 14.48 21.93
N VAL A 208 -20.65 14.95 22.50
CA VAL A 208 -21.70 14.09 23.04
C VAL A 208 -22.96 14.26 22.22
N SER A 209 -23.51 13.15 21.72
CA SER A 209 -24.82 13.10 21.08
C SER A 209 -25.85 12.56 22.08
N ASN A 210 -26.98 13.27 22.23
CA ASN A 210 -28.06 12.86 23.09
C ASN A 210 -29.36 12.50 22.35
N GLY A 211 -29.25 12.20 21.05
CA GLY A 211 -30.39 11.81 20.19
C GLY A 211 -31.25 12.96 19.67
N SER A 212 -31.13 14.17 20.24
CA SER A 212 -31.82 15.38 19.77
C SER A 212 -30.91 16.56 19.54
N GLY A 213 -29.62 16.37 19.75
CA GLY A 213 -28.61 17.38 19.52
C GLY A 213 -27.23 16.89 19.82
N MET A 214 -26.24 17.71 19.51
CA MET A 214 -24.86 17.52 19.85
C MET A 214 -24.40 18.62 20.78
N SER A 215 -23.66 18.21 21.82
CA SER A 215 -23.04 19.13 22.76
C SER A 215 -21.54 18.92 22.82
N VAL A 216 -20.84 19.96 23.19
CA VAL A 216 -19.43 19.89 23.55
C VAL A 216 -19.33 19.88 25.06
N GLN A 217 -18.66 18.88 25.59
CA GLN A 217 -18.14 18.92 26.95
C GLN A 217 -16.65 19.19 26.91
N TYR A 218 -16.14 20.07 27.74
CA TYR A 218 -14.72 20.36 27.82
C TYR A 218 -14.33 20.79 29.22
N GLN A 219 -13.07 20.59 29.54
CA GLN A 219 -12.47 21.05 30.78
C GLN A 219 -11.60 22.25 30.49
N GLY A 220 -11.84 23.38 31.16
CA GLY A 220 -11.08 24.60 30.96
C GLY A 220 -9.64 24.48 31.45
N THR A 221 -8.75 25.35 30.91
CA THR A 221 -7.33 25.42 31.27
C THR A 221 -7.07 26.04 32.63
N GLY A 222 -8.08 26.61 33.30
CA GLY A 222 -8.01 27.12 34.68
C GLY A 222 -7.93 26.05 35.78
N TYR A 223 -7.97 24.78 35.40
CA TYR A 223 -7.77 23.65 36.30
C TYR A 223 -6.34 23.65 36.87
N ASN A 224 -6.21 23.64 38.19
CA ASN A 224 -4.91 23.52 38.85
C ASN A 224 -4.38 22.09 38.73
N MET A 225 -3.58 21.85 37.68
CA MET A 225 -2.86 20.59 37.56
C MET A 225 -1.89 20.44 38.70
N GLU A 226 -1.95 19.32 39.36
CA GLU A 226 -1.11 19.00 40.48
C GLU A 226 -0.03 18.01 40.09
N THR A 227 1.09 18.03 40.81
CA THR A 227 2.04 16.92 40.78
C THR A 227 1.76 16.05 41.99
N LEU A 228 1.34 14.83 41.74
CA LEU A 228 0.91 13.86 42.73
C LEU A 228 1.95 12.78 42.94
N VAL A 229 2.03 12.26 44.13
CA VAL A 229 2.88 11.14 44.49
C VAL A 229 2.01 9.97 44.92
N TRP A 230 2.29 8.77 44.38
CA TRP A 230 1.58 7.54 44.74
C TRP A 230 1.91 7.13 46.17
N ASN A 231 0.87 7.00 46.98
CA ASN A 231 1.00 6.76 48.43
C ASN A 231 0.74 5.30 48.85
N SER A 232 0.42 4.40 47.93
CA SER A 232 0.04 3.05 48.27
C SER A 232 1.03 2.00 47.74
N THR A 233 1.06 0.82 48.37
CA THR A 233 1.80 -0.35 47.85
C THR A 233 1.06 -1.05 46.74
N THR A 234 -0.28 -1.05 46.81
CA THR A 234 -1.19 -1.59 45.81
C THR A 234 -2.43 -0.71 45.78
N GLY A 235 -3.07 -0.57 44.65
CA GLY A 235 -4.29 0.20 44.53
C GLY A 235 -4.74 0.38 43.09
N THR A 236 -5.82 1.15 42.95
CA THR A 236 -6.38 1.46 41.65
C THR A 236 -6.08 2.90 41.28
N TRP A 237 -5.47 3.09 40.13
CA TRP A 237 -5.33 4.39 39.50
C TRP A 237 -6.52 4.59 38.56
N SER A 238 -7.40 5.49 38.92
CA SER A 238 -8.57 5.89 38.11
C SER A 238 -8.71 7.40 38.12
N ASN A 239 -9.44 7.95 37.20
CA ASN A 239 -9.86 9.35 37.28
C ASN A 239 -10.72 9.50 38.55
N THR A 240 -10.49 10.52 39.36
CA THR A 240 -11.05 10.70 40.70
C THR A 240 -10.62 9.66 41.75
N GLY A 241 -9.72 8.74 41.42
CA GLY A 241 -9.18 7.74 42.35
C GLY A 241 -8.34 8.36 43.47
N THR A 242 -8.51 7.83 44.69
CA THR A 242 -7.73 8.22 45.88
C THR A 242 -6.43 7.43 46.00
N GLY A 243 -5.59 7.77 46.94
CA GLY A 243 -4.29 7.12 47.19
C GLY A 243 -3.10 7.93 46.71
N TRP A 244 -3.35 9.21 46.49
CA TRP A 244 -2.35 10.19 46.09
C TRP A 244 -2.17 11.27 47.16
N TYR A 245 -0.99 11.86 47.22
CA TYR A 245 -0.75 13.11 47.95
C TYR A 245 -0.02 14.12 47.08
N LYS A 246 -0.18 15.39 47.38
CA LYS A 246 0.51 16.44 46.64
C LYS A 246 2.02 16.36 46.82
N SER A 247 2.76 16.55 45.74
CA SER A 247 4.23 16.62 45.80
C SER A 247 4.64 17.77 46.71
N GLY A 248 5.55 17.48 47.67
CA GLY A 248 5.99 18.45 48.67
C GLY A 248 5.17 18.52 49.96
N ASP A 249 4.02 17.84 50.05
CA ASP A 249 3.16 17.82 51.25
C ASP A 249 3.63 16.81 52.31
N GLY A 250 4.65 16.03 52.02
CA GLY A 250 5.20 15.05 52.92
C GLY A 250 4.27 13.87 53.22
N GLY A 251 3.32 13.57 52.37
CA GLY A 251 2.38 12.42 52.49
C GLY A 251 1.24 12.63 53.48
N LYS A 252 0.89 13.89 53.78
CA LYS A 252 -0.04 14.22 54.84
C LYS A 252 -1.50 14.33 54.42
N THR A 253 -1.75 14.59 53.12
CA THR A 253 -3.12 14.84 52.67
C THR A 253 -3.42 13.94 51.48
N ASP A 254 -4.28 12.96 51.70
CA ASP A 254 -4.82 12.16 50.57
C ASP A 254 -5.61 13.06 49.64
N THR A 255 -5.32 12.92 48.35
CA THR A 255 -6.02 13.65 47.30
C THR A 255 -6.42 12.70 46.18
N SER A 256 -7.31 13.16 45.30
CA SER A 256 -7.71 12.40 44.13
C SER A 256 -6.85 12.80 42.94
N PHE A 257 -6.56 11.81 42.08
CA PHE A 257 -6.03 12.08 40.74
C PHE A 257 -7.16 12.65 39.86
N LEU A 258 -6.85 13.64 39.09
CA LEU A 258 -7.68 14.12 38.00
C LEU A 258 -6.86 14.13 36.70
N ASN A 259 -7.54 13.98 35.58
CA ASN A 259 -6.87 13.99 34.28
C ASN A 259 -6.00 15.25 34.11
N ASN A 260 -4.86 15.08 33.47
CA ASN A 260 -3.74 16.01 33.29
C ASN A 260 -2.89 16.32 34.54
N ASP A 261 -3.19 15.74 35.71
CA ASP A 261 -2.21 15.76 36.80
C ASP A 261 -0.93 15.04 36.39
N SER A 262 0.20 15.56 36.86
CA SER A 262 1.47 14.87 36.79
C SER A 262 1.61 13.88 37.96
N VAL A 263 2.19 12.72 37.72
CA VAL A 263 2.32 11.69 38.77
C VAL A 263 3.73 11.20 38.94
N ILE A 264 4.11 10.95 40.20
CA ILE A 264 5.42 10.41 40.59
C ILE A 264 5.24 9.11 41.36
N PHE A 265 5.88 8.08 40.87
CA PHE A 265 6.04 6.80 41.54
C PHE A 265 7.43 6.75 42.20
N THR A 266 7.47 6.73 43.53
CA THR A 266 8.74 6.80 44.28
C THR A 266 9.33 5.44 44.53
N ALA A 267 10.65 5.43 44.73
CA ALA A 267 11.34 4.24 45.18
C ALA A 267 10.85 3.81 46.59
N ALA A 268 10.37 2.61 46.70
CA ALA A 268 10.01 1.97 47.94
C ALA A 268 10.42 0.50 47.90
N GLU A 269 10.57 -0.12 49.05
CA GLU A 269 10.93 -1.53 49.13
C GLU A 269 9.83 -2.41 48.49
N GLY A 270 10.25 -3.37 47.68
CA GLY A 270 9.40 -4.37 47.03
C GLY A 270 8.74 -3.91 45.74
N VAL A 271 8.02 -4.83 45.11
CA VAL A 271 7.24 -4.59 43.88
C VAL A 271 5.89 -4.02 44.27
N LYS A 272 5.53 -2.92 43.66
CA LYS A 272 4.19 -2.30 43.81
C LYS A 272 3.33 -2.61 42.63
N THR A 273 2.09 -2.96 42.87
CA THR A 273 1.10 -3.27 41.80
C THR A 273 0.00 -2.22 41.77
N ILE A 274 -0.22 -1.68 40.58
CA ILE A 274 -1.24 -0.68 40.28
C ILE A 274 -2.20 -1.27 39.24
N ALA A 275 -3.48 -1.26 39.54
CA ALA A 275 -4.52 -1.49 38.55
C ALA A 275 -4.96 -0.13 37.98
N LEU A 276 -4.72 0.11 36.69
CA LEU A 276 -5.23 1.28 36.02
C LEU A 276 -6.63 0.94 35.49
N THR A 277 -7.60 1.81 35.74
CA THR A 277 -8.98 1.59 35.33
C THR A 277 -9.52 2.84 34.62
N GLY A 278 -10.14 2.63 33.47
CA GLY A 278 -10.63 3.68 32.58
C GLY A 278 -9.51 4.28 31.71
N ASN A 279 -9.86 5.34 31.04
CA ASN A 279 -8.91 6.07 30.18
C ASN A 279 -8.28 7.19 31.01
N ILE A 280 -7.04 7.03 31.39
CA ILE A 280 -6.29 7.99 32.20
C ILE A 280 -5.51 8.91 31.27
N ILE A 281 -5.71 10.22 31.47
CA ILE A 281 -4.89 11.25 30.83
C ILE A 281 -4.03 11.90 31.92
N ALA A 282 -2.70 11.74 31.81
CA ALA A 282 -1.76 12.34 32.74
C ALA A 282 -0.90 13.40 32.04
N GLY A 283 -0.47 14.41 32.78
CA GLY A 283 0.58 15.32 32.31
C GLY A 283 1.89 14.53 32.17
N THR A 284 2.72 14.53 33.19
CA THR A 284 3.93 13.68 33.21
C THR A 284 3.73 12.48 34.13
N VAL A 285 4.26 11.32 33.73
CA VAL A 285 4.31 10.10 34.54
C VAL A 285 5.77 9.77 34.80
N THR A 286 6.19 9.81 36.05
CA THR A 286 7.59 9.57 36.45
C THR A 286 7.72 8.40 37.39
N PHE A 287 8.39 7.36 36.97
CA PHE A 287 8.91 6.30 37.85
C PHE A 287 10.33 6.68 38.21
N GLN A 288 10.57 6.99 39.50
CA GLN A 288 11.88 7.43 39.96
C GLN A 288 12.95 6.32 39.86
N ASP A 289 14.21 6.71 40.02
CA ASP A 289 15.35 5.79 39.99
C ASP A 289 15.18 4.62 40.98
N GLY A 290 15.51 3.40 40.54
CA GLY A 290 15.44 2.19 41.35
C GLY A 290 14.01 1.72 41.68
N THR A 291 12.98 2.29 41.11
CA THR A 291 11.59 1.85 41.37
C THR A 291 11.29 0.51 40.72
N ASN A 292 10.36 -0.22 41.33
CA ASN A 292 9.84 -1.48 40.77
C ASN A 292 8.32 -1.51 40.88
N TYR A 293 7.65 -1.32 39.75
CA TYR A 293 6.20 -1.24 39.68
C TYR A 293 5.63 -2.20 38.64
N THR A 294 4.45 -2.74 38.95
CA THR A 294 3.63 -3.45 37.98
C THR A 294 2.39 -2.61 37.67
N LEU A 295 2.16 -2.33 36.38
CA LEU A 295 0.99 -1.62 35.89
C LEU A 295 0.12 -2.59 35.10
N ASN A 296 -1.09 -2.83 35.59
CA ASN A 296 -2.08 -3.70 34.97
C ASN A 296 -3.24 -2.83 34.45
N MET A 297 -3.62 -3.03 33.18
CA MET A 297 -4.79 -2.42 32.55
C MET A 297 -5.78 -3.51 32.20
N GLY A 298 -7.06 -3.19 32.28
CA GLY A 298 -8.14 -4.04 31.77
C GLY A 298 -8.32 -3.87 30.26
N ALA A 299 -9.15 -4.72 29.67
CA ALA A 299 -9.53 -4.55 28.27
C ALA A 299 -10.30 -3.24 28.08
N GLY A 300 -9.78 -2.37 27.23
CA GLY A 300 -10.35 -1.04 26.98
C GLY A 300 -9.78 0.08 27.87
N ASP A 301 -8.96 -0.22 28.87
CA ASP A 301 -8.28 0.78 29.66
C ASP A 301 -7.04 1.32 28.92
N SER A 302 -6.69 2.58 29.13
CA SER A 302 -5.53 3.20 28.50
C SER A 302 -4.86 4.26 29.38
N LEU A 303 -3.58 4.49 29.15
CA LEU A 303 -2.82 5.59 29.72
C LEU A 303 -2.34 6.51 28.59
N GLN A 304 -2.79 7.74 28.59
CA GLN A 304 -2.22 8.79 27.77
C GLN A 304 -1.39 9.71 28.66
N ALA A 305 -0.14 9.99 28.27
CA ALA A 305 0.72 10.88 29.03
C ALA A 305 1.47 11.83 28.10
N GLU A 306 1.59 13.11 28.49
CA GLU A 306 2.43 14.06 27.75
C GLU A 306 3.88 13.57 27.71
N ALA A 307 4.37 13.09 28.85
CA ALA A 307 5.66 12.44 28.95
C ALA A 307 5.62 11.32 30.00
N LEU A 308 6.19 10.17 29.67
CA LEU A 308 6.41 9.07 30.59
C LEU A 308 7.93 8.86 30.76
N SER A 309 8.41 8.78 31.98
CA SER A 309 9.81 8.53 32.28
C SER A 309 9.99 7.37 33.23
N LEU A 310 10.89 6.48 32.87
CA LEU A 310 11.37 5.39 33.71
C LEU A 310 12.79 5.72 34.13
N GLY A 311 13.00 5.98 35.40
CA GLY A 311 14.30 6.40 35.98
C GLY A 311 15.38 5.36 35.83
N SER A 312 16.60 5.72 36.16
CA SER A 312 17.75 4.80 36.09
C SER A 312 17.56 3.61 37.04
N GLN A 313 17.85 2.40 36.56
CA GLN A 313 17.68 1.15 37.34
C GLN A 313 16.21 0.89 37.76
N ALA A 314 15.26 1.65 37.27
CA ALA A 314 13.84 1.39 37.51
C ALA A 314 13.35 0.24 36.63
N THR A 315 12.39 -0.53 37.17
CA THR A 315 11.72 -1.61 36.44
C THR A 315 10.23 -1.34 36.41
N LEU A 316 9.66 -1.36 35.21
CA LEU A 316 8.22 -1.30 34.99
C LEU A 316 7.75 -2.61 34.38
N THR A 317 6.91 -3.33 35.13
CA THR A 317 6.24 -4.53 34.63
C THR A 317 4.86 -4.14 34.11
N LEU A 318 4.57 -4.52 32.87
CA LEU A 318 3.30 -4.31 32.22
C LEU A 318 2.48 -5.60 32.23
N GLY A 319 1.23 -5.52 32.67
CA GLY A 319 0.20 -6.47 32.30
C GLY A 319 -0.26 -6.22 30.86
N ASP A 320 -1.56 -6.35 30.57
CA ASP A 320 -2.11 -5.76 29.35
C ASP A 320 -1.97 -4.24 29.50
N ALA A 321 -1.47 -3.55 28.48
CA ALA A 321 -1.23 -2.12 28.56
C ALA A 321 -1.38 -1.43 27.20
N ALA A 322 -2.12 -0.33 27.19
CA ALA A 322 -2.20 0.60 26.06
C ALA A 322 -1.71 1.99 26.55
N ILE A 323 -0.47 2.33 26.25
CA ILE A 323 0.17 3.58 26.64
C ILE A 323 0.37 4.42 25.39
N THR A 324 -0.15 5.66 25.42
CA THR A 324 -0.04 6.63 24.33
C THR A 324 0.49 7.96 24.87
N GLY A 325 1.09 8.77 24.03
CA GLY A 325 1.48 10.12 24.44
C GLY A 325 2.69 10.66 23.71
N GLY A 326 3.21 11.78 24.22
CA GLY A 326 4.30 12.50 23.56
C GLY A 326 5.62 11.74 23.61
N THR A 327 6.22 11.60 24.77
CA THR A 327 7.55 10.98 24.93
C THR A 327 7.55 9.87 25.98
N PHE A 328 8.34 8.84 25.72
CA PHE A 328 8.69 7.80 26.71
C PHE A 328 10.20 7.69 26.83
N THR A 329 10.72 8.04 28.00
CA THR A 329 12.17 8.02 28.27
C THR A 329 12.53 6.88 29.22
N LEU A 330 13.49 6.05 28.83
CA LEU A 330 14.10 5.04 29.71
C LEU A 330 15.45 5.53 30.18
N GLY A 331 15.64 5.64 31.50
CA GLY A 331 16.92 5.95 32.12
C GLY A 331 17.94 4.82 31.94
N ASN A 332 19.18 5.04 32.42
CA ASN A 332 20.23 4.03 32.29
C ASN A 332 19.90 2.77 33.07
N ASN A 333 20.14 1.62 32.48
CA ASN A 333 19.85 0.29 33.06
C ASN A 333 18.39 0.11 33.51
N ALA A 334 17.45 0.86 32.91
CA ALA A 334 16.04 0.67 33.16
C ALA A 334 15.55 -0.62 32.51
N GLY A 335 14.57 -1.28 33.14
CA GLY A 335 13.94 -2.52 32.68
C GLY A 335 12.48 -2.34 32.38
N LEU A 336 12.06 -2.83 31.22
CA LEU A 336 10.64 -2.96 30.86
C LEU A 336 10.30 -4.44 30.72
N LEU A 337 9.31 -4.89 31.48
CA LEU A 337 8.88 -6.28 31.48
C LEU A 337 7.43 -6.39 31.07
N VAL A 338 7.09 -7.33 30.19
CA VAL A 338 5.70 -7.69 29.88
C VAL A 338 5.41 -9.06 30.45
N SER A 339 4.37 -9.15 31.29
CA SER A 339 4.01 -10.37 32.00
C SER A 339 3.58 -11.48 31.03
N GLU A 340 3.65 -12.73 31.49
CA GLU A 340 3.26 -13.91 30.71
C GLU A 340 1.82 -13.80 30.19
N GLY A 341 1.63 -14.10 28.88
CA GLY A 341 0.35 -14.06 28.19
C GLY A 341 -0.24 -12.66 28.01
N LYS A 342 0.54 -11.60 28.25
CA LYS A 342 0.08 -10.21 28.19
C LYS A 342 0.55 -9.48 26.94
N THR A 343 -0.23 -8.47 26.57
CA THR A 343 0.04 -7.61 25.40
C THR A 343 0.16 -6.17 25.83
N ALA A 344 1.30 -5.56 25.55
CA ALA A 344 1.57 -4.15 25.82
C ALA A 344 1.90 -3.39 24.53
N ALA A 345 1.34 -2.19 24.41
CA ALA A 345 1.66 -1.24 23.34
C ALA A 345 2.02 0.12 23.93
N ILE A 346 3.10 0.70 23.46
CA ILE A 346 3.60 2.03 23.85
C ILE A 346 3.73 2.87 22.59
N ALA A 347 2.69 3.65 22.29
CA ALA A 347 2.60 4.55 21.14
C ALA A 347 3.10 5.94 21.56
N SER A 348 4.42 6.12 21.64
CA SER A 348 5.10 7.35 22.06
C SER A 348 6.45 7.46 21.36
N SER A 349 7.01 8.66 21.33
CA SER A 349 8.41 8.89 20.91
C SER A 349 9.36 8.37 22.00
N ILE A 350 10.06 7.26 21.73
CA ILE A 350 10.84 6.55 22.75
C ILE A 350 12.31 6.97 22.71
N THR A 351 12.85 7.30 23.88
CA THR A 351 14.28 7.59 24.06
C THR A 351 14.91 6.58 25.03
N PHE A 352 16.04 6.01 24.64
CA PHE A 352 16.72 4.98 25.40
C PHE A 352 17.96 5.52 26.12
N GLY A 353 18.11 5.16 27.43
CA GLY A 353 19.37 5.21 28.12
C GLY A 353 20.29 4.05 27.74
N THR A 354 21.47 3.98 28.36
CA THR A 354 22.40 2.86 28.15
C THR A 354 22.03 1.65 29.02
N GLY A 355 22.22 0.44 28.48
CA GLY A 355 22.03 -0.80 29.24
C GLY A 355 20.56 -1.16 29.53
N ASN A 356 19.61 -0.62 28.80
CA ASN A 356 18.20 -0.95 28.96
C ASN A 356 17.93 -2.43 28.64
N THR A 357 17.01 -3.03 29.39
CA THR A 357 16.59 -4.42 29.20
C THR A 357 15.09 -4.53 28.97
N PHE A 358 14.70 -5.40 28.07
CA PHE A 358 13.31 -5.76 27.83
C PHE A 358 13.14 -7.24 28.17
N THR A 359 12.13 -7.56 28.98
CA THR A 359 11.83 -8.95 29.33
C THR A 359 10.40 -9.27 28.95
N LEU A 360 10.21 -10.25 28.09
CA LEU A 360 8.89 -10.70 27.64
C LEU A 360 8.62 -12.09 28.22
N GLY A 361 7.56 -12.23 29.00
CA GLY A 361 7.10 -13.52 29.48
C GLY A 361 6.69 -14.47 28.34
N ASN A 362 6.39 -15.74 28.66
CA ASN A 362 5.87 -16.67 27.66
C ASN A 362 4.56 -16.14 27.05
N ASN A 363 4.42 -16.24 25.73
CA ASN A 363 3.28 -15.73 24.98
C ASN A 363 3.00 -14.21 25.20
N ALA A 364 4.02 -13.45 25.63
CA ALA A 364 3.89 -12.00 25.77
C ALA A 364 4.21 -11.28 24.48
N SER A 365 3.55 -10.16 24.23
CA SER A 365 3.88 -9.27 23.10
C SER A 365 4.06 -7.83 23.55
N LEU A 366 5.05 -7.15 22.95
CA LEU A 366 5.33 -5.73 23.17
C LEU A 366 5.42 -5.01 21.86
N THR A 367 4.68 -3.90 21.72
CA THR A 367 4.80 -3.00 20.59
C THR A 367 5.36 -1.66 21.05
N LEU A 368 6.41 -1.18 20.40
CA LEU A 368 7.06 0.09 20.68
C LEU A 368 6.89 1.04 19.47
N GLY A 369 6.29 2.19 19.71
CA GLY A 369 5.92 3.14 18.66
C GLY A 369 4.65 2.76 17.89
N ASP A 370 4.27 3.62 16.97
CA ASP A 370 3.19 3.44 16.00
C ASP A 370 3.49 4.22 14.72
N ALA A 371 2.52 4.34 13.80
CA ALA A 371 2.69 5.07 12.53
C ALA A 371 3.02 6.56 12.70
N THR A 372 2.72 7.15 13.85
CA THR A 372 2.95 8.56 14.18
C THR A 372 4.13 8.77 15.15
N HIS A 373 4.44 7.79 15.96
CA HIS A 373 5.51 7.80 16.95
C HIS A 373 6.60 6.80 16.57
N LEU A 374 7.50 7.27 15.71
CA LEU A 374 8.54 6.46 15.10
C LEU A 374 9.86 6.63 15.86
N MET A 375 10.57 5.54 16.12
CA MET A 375 11.90 5.56 16.73
C MET A 375 12.99 5.77 15.67
N GLU A 376 14.11 6.37 16.05
CA GLU A 376 15.29 6.46 15.18
C GLU A 376 15.97 5.09 14.99
N SER A 377 16.13 4.34 16.08
CA SER A 377 16.69 2.99 16.08
C SER A 377 16.32 2.26 17.36
N PHE A 378 16.49 0.96 17.37
CA PHE A 378 16.32 0.13 18.56
C PHE A 378 17.60 -0.66 18.84
N SER A 379 18.17 -0.50 20.04
CA SER A 379 19.35 -1.25 20.47
C SER A 379 19.25 -1.57 21.96
N SER A 380 18.99 -2.83 22.30
CA SER A 380 18.79 -3.25 23.70
C SER A 380 18.98 -4.76 23.88
N THR A 381 19.10 -5.18 25.13
CA THR A 381 19.01 -6.59 25.49
C THR A 381 17.54 -7.00 25.63
N VAL A 382 17.12 -8.03 24.91
CA VAL A 382 15.75 -8.53 24.94
C VAL A 382 15.72 -9.99 25.36
N MET A 383 15.13 -10.25 26.52
CA MET A 383 14.92 -11.60 27.04
C MET A 383 13.51 -12.05 26.66
N GLY A 384 13.39 -12.91 25.67
CA GLY A 384 12.11 -13.44 25.19
C GLY A 384 11.79 -14.81 25.80
N GLY A 385 10.59 -14.98 26.33
CA GLY A 385 9.99 -16.26 26.66
C GLY A 385 9.52 -17.04 25.41
N THR A 386 8.96 -18.23 25.63
CA THR A 386 8.39 -19.03 24.52
C THR A 386 7.24 -18.28 23.86
N ASN A 387 7.23 -18.22 22.52
CA ASN A 387 6.24 -17.51 21.70
C ASN A 387 6.08 -16.01 22.06
N SER A 388 7.11 -15.39 22.64
CA SER A 388 7.08 -13.95 22.85
C SER A 388 7.46 -13.19 21.58
N SER A 389 6.92 -11.98 21.39
CA SER A 389 7.19 -11.14 20.23
C SER A 389 7.43 -9.68 20.62
N LEU A 390 8.33 -9.04 19.90
CA LEU A 390 8.58 -7.60 19.97
C LEU A 390 8.29 -6.97 18.62
N SER A 391 7.50 -5.89 18.60
CA SER A 391 7.27 -5.07 17.42
C SER A 391 7.83 -3.67 17.65
N VAL A 392 8.53 -3.13 16.65
CA VAL A 392 9.14 -1.80 16.72
C VAL A 392 8.80 -0.97 15.47
N TRP A 393 8.52 0.31 15.65
CA TRP A 393 8.24 1.24 14.56
C TRP A 393 9.42 2.20 14.35
N LEU A 394 10.04 2.16 13.18
CA LEU A 394 11.23 2.95 12.85
C LEU A 394 10.89 4.04 11.82
N GLY A 395 11.25 5.28 12.11
CA GLY A 395 10.98 6.45 11.24
C GLY A 395 12.16 6.87 10.39
N ASN A 396 13.37 6.73 10.92
CA ASN A 396 14.57 7.18 10.23
C ASN A 396 14.91 6.25 9.05
N THR A 397 15.30 6.82 7.92
CA THR A 397 15.87 6.05 6.81
C THR A 397 17.18 5.34 7.15
N ASP A 398 17.79 5.64 8.29
CA ASP A 398 18.94 4.94 8.89
C ASP A 398 18.53 4.04 10.08
N GLY A 399 17.24 3.83 10.29
CA GLY A 399 16.70 3.05 11.40
C GLY A 399 17.27 1.63 11.42
N SER A 400 17.82 1.24 12.56
CA SER A 400 18.42 -0.07 12.75
C SER A 400 17.88 -0.77 13.98
N VAL A 401 17.93 -2.10 13.96
CA VAL A 401 17.62 -2.95 15.10
C VAL A 401 18.86 -3.76 15.48
N THR A 402 19.23 -3.66 16.74
CA THR A 402 20.33 -4.45 17.29
C THR A 402 19.89 -5.09 18.62
N LEU A 403 19.95 -6.39 18.69
CA LEU A 403 19.77 -7.13 19.94
C LEU A 403 21.13 -7.38 20.56
N SER A 404 21.34 -6.86 21.78
CA SER A 404 22.60 -7.01 22.49
C SER A 404 22.93 -8.49 22.79
N PRO A 405 24.21 -8.85 22.93
CA PRO A 405 24.60 -10.20 23.32
C PRO A 405 23.88 -10.68 24.58
N GLY A 406 23.43 -11.93 24.56
CA GLY A 406 22.62 -12.52 25.66
C GLY A 406 21.12 -12.40 25.45
N SER A 407 20.63 -11.71 24.39
CA SER A 407 19.22 -11.71 24.03
C SER A 407 18.74 -13.12 23.65
N THR A 408 17.52 -13.45 24.06
CA THR A 408 16.87 -14.76 23.79
C THR A 408 15.59 -14.64 22.99
N LEU A 409 15.22 -13.42 22.56
CA LEU A 409 14.06 -13.17 21.72
C LEU A 409 14.17 -14.01 20.43
N LYS A 410 13.04 -14.61 20.01
CA LYS A 410 12.99 -15.44 18.80
C LYS A 410 12.49 -14.67 17.57
N ASP A 411 11.56 -13.76 17.78
CA ASP A 411 10.88 -13.05 16.71
C ASP A 411 10.80 -11.55 16.99
N ILE A 412 11.26 -10.74 16.05
CA ILE A 412 11.12 -9.29 16.09
C ILE A 412 10.46 -8.77 14.82
N THR A 413 9.39 -7.97 14.96
CA THR A 413 8.68 -7.35 13.85
C THR A 413 9.08 -5.88 13.72
N VAL A 414 9.43 -5.46 12.54
CA VAL A 414 9.79 -4.07 12.23
C VAL A 414 8.77 -3.46 11.28
N TYR A 415 8.24 -2.32 11.67
CA TYR A 415 7.38 -1.45 10.86
C TYR A 415 8.11 -0.16 10.49
N GLY A 416 7.62 0.53 9.45
CA GLY A 416 8.24 1.77 8.96
C GLY A 416 9.51 1.50 8.16
N ASN A 417 10.64 2.10 8.56
CA ASN A 417 11.90 2.04 7.81
C ASN A 417 12.94 1.18 8.53
N TYR A 418 13.29 0.04 7.98
CA TYR A 418 14.40 -0.78 8.46
C TYR A 418 15.59 -0.66 7.50
N ALA A 419 16.69 -0.10 7.96
CA ALA A 419 17.93 -0.01 7.19
C ALA A 419 18.82 -1.22 7.43
N ALA A 420 18.91 -2.09 6.43
CA ALA A 420 19.87 -3.18 6.43
C ALA A 420 21.25 -2.64 6.01
N ASN A 421 22.23 -2.85 6.86
CA ASN A 421 23.62 -2.46 6.63
C ASN A 421 23.88 -0.95 6.50
N THR A 422 23.88 -0.24 7.62
CA THR A 422 24.55 1.04 7.71
C THR A 422 26.08 0.81 7.77
N ALA A 423 26.90 1.80 7.42
CA ALA A 423 28.36 1.71 7.47
C ALA A 423 28.90 1.33 8.88
N SER A 424 28.06 1.37 9.91
CA SER A 424 28.34 0.98 11.29
C SER A 424 27.89 -0.43 11.68
N GLN A 425 27.15 -1.13 10.81
CA GLN A 425 26.72 -2.51 11.09
C GLN A 425 27.56 -3.51 10.30
N PRO A 426 28.27 -4.42 10.94
CA PRO A 426 28.95 -5.50 10.28
C PRO A 426 27.96 -6.43 9.59
N ALA A 427 28.42 -7.15 8.58
CA ALA A 427 27.65 -8.14 7.82
C ALA A 427 27.09 -9.32 8.65
N ALA A 428 27.26 -9.29 9.97
CA ALA A 428 26.87 -10.34 10.89
C ALA A 428 25.46 -10.11 11.45
N ASP A 429 24.80 -11.19 11.82
CA ASP A 429 23.52 -11.24 12.51
C ASP A 429 23.46 -10.26 13.69
N THR A 430 22.79 -9.11 13.49
CA THR A 430 22.59 -8.10 14.54
C THR A 430 21.41 -8.45 15.44
N LEU A 431 20.66 -9.48 15.12
CA LEU A 431 19.48 -9.92 15.86
C LEU A 431 19.74 -11.12 16.77
N ASN A 432 20.99 -11.53 16.89
CA ASN A 432 21.44 -12.58 17.81
C ASN A 432 20.62 -13.89 17.69
N GLY A 433 20.32 -14.29 16.46
CA GLY A 433 19.54 -15.49 16.13
C GLY A 433 18.02 -15.29 16.13
N ALA A 434 17.51 -14.09 16.36
CA ALA A 434 16.08 -13.82 16.22
C ALA A 434 15.67 -13.74 14.76
N THR A 435 14.44 -14.18 14.45
CA THR A 435 13.83 -14.02 13.13
C THR A 435 13.40 -12.57 12.94
N LEU A 436 13.78 -11.97 11.82
CA LEU A 436 13.32 -10.65 11.43
C LEU A 436 11.97 -10.74 10.70
N HIS A 437 10.94 -10.14 11.26
CA HIS A 437 9.66 -9.92 10.59
C HIS A 437 9.58 -8.49 10.06
N ILE A 438 9.27 -8.33 8.79
CA ILE A 438 9.00 -7.03 8.17
C ILE A 438 7.49 -6.85 8.13
N GLY A 439 6.99 -5.87 8.86
CA GLY A 439 5.57 -5.55 8.94
C GLY A 439 4.99 -5.14 7.59
N ASN A 440 3.70 -5.34 7.40
CA ASN A 440 3.03 -5.01 6.14
C ASN A 440 3.20 -3.53 5.78
N GLY A 441 3.63 -3.26 4.54
CA GLY A 441 3.88 -1.91 4.03
C GLY A 441 5.18 -1.26 4.52
N ALA A 442 6.00 -1.93 5.31
CA ALA A 442 7.28 -1.40 5.78
C ALA A 442 8.33 -1.33 4.66
N ASN A 443 9.32 -0.47 4.85
CA ASN A 443 10.43 -0.29 3.95
C ASN A 443 11.66 -1.07 4.46
N PHE A 444 12.21 -1.94 3.61
CA PHE A 444 13.51 -2.55 3.80
C PHE A 444 14.54 -1.77 2.97
N ILE A 445 15.37 -0.98 3.66
CA ILE A 445 16.29 -0.05 3.00
C ILE A 445 17.68 -0.66 2.91
N ILE A 446 18.18 -0.81 1.70
CA ILE A 446 19.55 -1.28 1.43
C ILE A 446 20.46 -0.07 1.24
N ARG A 447 21.50 0.01 2.06
CA ARG A 447 22.47 1.11 2.09
C ARG A 447 23.77 0.80 1.33
N PRO A 448 24.49 1.85 0.89
CA PRO A 448 25.75 1.71 0.16
C PRO A 448 26.88 1.05 0.95
N GLY A 449 27.80 0.40 0.19
CA GLY A 449 29.02 -0.19 0.74
C GLY A 449 28.84 -1.57 1.37
N ALA A 450 27.66 -2.16 1.23
CA ALA A 450 27.38 -3.48 1.75
C ALA A 450 27.82 -4.57 0.76
N GLY A 451 28.70 -5.45 1.15
CA GLY A 451 28.90 -6.71 0.45
C GLY A 451 27.71 -7.66 0.67
N THR A 452 27.71 -8.43 1.75
CA THR A 452 26.63 -9.37 2.10
C THR A 452 25.83 -8.85 3.30
N ILE A 453 24.50 -8.88 3.19
CA ILE A 453 23.57 -8.53 4.25
C ILE A 453 22.92 -9.81 4.76
N ARG A 454 22.98 -10.02 6.08
CA ARG A 454 22.32 -11.13 6.77
C ARG A 454 21.86 -10.67 8.14
N PRO A 455 20.76 -9.87 8.23
CA PRO A 455 20.28 -9.37 9.50
C PRO A 455 19.79 -10.48 10.43
N SER A 456 19.32 -11.57 9.85
CA SER A 456 18.95 -12.81 10.52
C SER A 456 19.04 -13.96 9.52
N ASP A 457 18.95 -15.20 9.97
CA ASP A 457 18.89 -16.36 9.05
C ASP A 457 17.65 -16.30 8.17
N ARG A 458 16.56 -15.74 8.69
CA ARG A 458 15.26 -15.70 8.04
C ARG A 458 14.62 -14.33 8.17
N ILE A 459 14.17 -13.77 7.03
CA ILE A 459 13.35 -12.55 6.95
C ILE A 459 11.93 -12.99 6.62
N VAL A 460 10.97 -12.72 7.51
CA VAL A 460 9.55 -12.98 7.33
C VAL A 460 8.86 -11.68 6.89
N VAL A 461 8.17 -11.72 5.75
CA VAL A 461 7.42 -10.57 5.22
C VAL A 461 5.95 -10.77 5.56
N GLU A 462 5.37 -9.94 6.45
CA GLU A 462 4.02 -10.10 7.01
C GLU A 462 2.88 -9.59 6.09
N GLY A 463 3.16 -9.36 4.86
CA GLY A 463 2.22 -8.88 3.85
C GLY A 463 2.97 -8.42 2.63
N GLY A 464 3.00 -7.11 2.38
CA GLY A 464 3.86 -6.49 1.38
C GLY A 464 4.98 -5.70 2.01
N MET A 465 6.08 -5.51 1.28
CA MET A 465 7.15 -4.59 1.67
C MET A 465 7.72 -3.87 0.46
N TYR A 466 8.33 -2.71 0.72
CA TYR A 466 9.15 -2.01 -0.25
C TYR A 466 10.63 -2.24 0.03
N VAL A 467 11.36 -2.71 -0.96
CA VAL A 467 12.82 -2.75 -0.91
C VAL A 467 13.34 -1.48 -1.56
N LEU A 468 13.81 -0.56 -0.73
CA LEU A 468 14.34 0.72 -1.19
C LEU A 468 15.87 0.63 -1.26
N MET A 469 16.40 0.87 -2.43
CA MET A 469 17.83 0.81 -2.67
C MET A 469 18.35 2.23 -2.87
N ASN A 470 18.97 2.80 -1.85
CA ASN A 470 19.37 4.20 -1.83
C ASN A 470 20.87 4.35 -2.09
N HIS A 471 21.31 4.22 -3.35
CA HIS A 471 22.74 4.39 -3.67
C HIS A 471 23.09 4.77 -5.12
N ASN A 472 24.25 5.42 -5.26
CA ASN A 472 24.80 6.00 -6.47
C ASN A 472 25.94 5.19 -7.11
N ALA A 473 26.17 3.91 -6.78
CA ALA A 473 27.30 3.16 -7.30
C ALA A 473 26.90 1.82 -7.94
N ALA A 474 27.75 1.35 -8.81
CA ALA A 474 27.65 0.06 -9.50
C ALA A 474 27.94 -1.16 -8.58
N ASP A 475 27.75 -1.01 -7.27
CA ASP A 475 28.07 -2.05 -6.28
C ASP A 475 27.03 -3.17 -6.30
N THR A 476 27.49 -4.37 -6.03
CA THR A 476 26.64 -5.54 -5.86
C THR A 476 26.41 -5.79 -4.37
N VAL A 477 25.15 -5.85 -3.98
CA VAL A 477 24.72 -6.22 -2.63
C VAL A 477 24.12 -7.60 -2.67
N THR A 478 24.40 -8.42 -1.65
CA THR A 478 23.84 -9.78 -1.52
C THR A 478 23.00 -9.88 -0.27
N ILE A 479 21.73 -10.27 -0.38
CA ILE A 479 20.90 -10.71 0.75
C ILE A 479 21.08 -12.22 0.88
N ALA A 480 21.68 -12.64 2.00
CA ALA A 480 21.95 -14.05 2.28
C ALA A 480 20.91 -14.72 3.19
N SER A 481 20.00 -13.93 3.78
CA SER A 481 18.87 -14.45 4.57
C SER A 481 17.85 -15.12 3.68
N ASP A 482 17.20 -16.18 4.18
CA ASP A 482 16.00 -16.71 3.56
C ASP A 482 14.86 -15.68 3.65
N ILE A 483 14.08 -15.51 2.59
CA ILE A 483 12.92 -14.60 2.54
C ILE A 483 11.65 -15.45 2.46
N VAL A 484 10.78 -15.30 3.45
CA VAL A 484 9.56 -16.09 3.53
C VAL A 484 8.33 -15.21 3.77
N GLY A 485 7.19 -15.67 3.30
CA GLY A 485 5.91 -15.03 3.59
C GLY A 485 5.41 -15.37 4.98
N GLY A 486 4.93 -14.37 5.73
CA GLY A 486 4.18 -14.54 6.96
C GLY A 486 2.71 -14.93 6.72
N ALA A 487 1.96 -15.09 7.81
CA ALA A 487 0.57 -15.52 7.75
C ALA A 487 -0.37 -14.54 7.01
N GLY A 488 0.00 -13.26 6.92
CA GLY A 488 -0.77 -12.22 6.24
C GLY A 488 -0.54 -12.14 4.72
N VAL A 489 0.35 -12.97 4.16
CA VAL A 489 0.65 -12.93 2.72
C VAL A 489 -0.45 -13.59 1.90
N THR A 490 -0.95 -12.85 0.93
CA THR A 490 -1.91 -13.29 -0.09
C THR A 490 -1.30 -13.20 -1.49
N GLN A 491 -2.01 -13.65 -2.50
CA GLN A 491 -1.57 -13.49 -3.90
C GLN A 491 -1.46 -12.02 -4.34
N ASP A 492 -2.20 -11.11 -3.68
CA ASP A 492 -2.17 -9.67 -3.93
C ASP A 492 -1.04 -8.95 -3.19
N SER A 493 -0.39 -9.63 -2.25
CA SER A 493 0.77 -9.09 -1.54
C SER A 493 1.97 -8.94 -2.47
N SER A 494 2.80 -7.91 -2.24
CA SER A 494 3.98 -7.71 -3.08
C SER A 494 5.23 -7.30 -2.31
N ILE A 495 6.37 -7.85 -2.73
CA ILE A 495 7.69 -7.32 -2.42
C ILE A 495 8.10 -6.47 -3.61
N THR A 496 8.11 -5.15 -3.43
CA THR A 496 8.36 -4.20 -4.50
C THR A 496 9.75 -3.59 -4.38
N PHE A 497 10.60 -3.87 -5.35
CA PHE A 497 11.94 -3.26 -5.44
C PHE A 497 11.83 -1.92 -6.16
N ARG A 498 12.21 -0.85 -5.47
CA ARG A 498 12.17 0.54 -5.98
C ARG A 498 13.53 1.18 -5.94
N ARG A 499 13.84 1.97 -6.97
CA ARG A 499 15.10 2.72 -7.00
C ARG A 499 15.14 3.94 -7.94
N SER A 500 16.17 4.78 -7.67
CA SER A 500 16.57 5.93 -8.50
C SER A 500 17.78 5.68 -9.43
N GLU A 501 18.60 4.61 -9.26
CA GLU A 501 19.84 4.35 -10.04
C GLU A 501 20.22 2.86 -10.21
N ASN A 502 21.33 2.54 -10.90
CA ASN A 502 21.76 1.18 -11.27
C ASN A 502 22.39 0.36 -10.13
N LEU A 503 21.66 -0.45 -9.39
CA LEU A 503 22.18 -1.40 -8.41
C LEU A 503 22.01 -2.85 -8.87
N ASN A 504 22.96 -3.70 -8.53
CA ASN A 504 22.83 -5.14 -8.65
C ASN A 504 22.56 -5.72 -7.24
N LEU A 505 21.42 -6.35 -7.09
CA LEU A 505 21.05 -7.04 -5.86
C LEU A 505 21.06 -8.55 -6.11
N ASN A 506 21.87 -9.28 -5.36
CA ASN A 506 21.81 -10.73 -5.32
C ASN A 506 20.95 -11.18 -4.14
N ILE A 507 20.11 -12.17 -4.34
CA ILE A 507 19.39 -12.90 -3.30
C ILE A 507 19.93 -14.33 -3.33
N SER A 508 20.70 -14.69 -2.31
CA SER A 508 21.32 -16.01 -2.19
C SER A 508 20.64 -16.89 -1.12
N GLY A 509 19.83 -16.31 -0.24
CA GLY A 509 18.90 -17.05 0.61
C GLY A 509 17.75 -17.64 -0.21
N ASN A 510 17.09 -18.69 0.33
CA ASN A 510 15.91 -19.23 -0.30
C ASN A 510 14.74 -18.24 -0.22
N VAL A 511 13.84 -18.34 -1.17
CA VAL A 511 12.65 -17.48 -1.22
C VAL A 511 11.40 -18.35 -1.24
N ASP A 512 10.49 -18.13 -0.29
CA ASP A 512 9.19 -18.77 -0.22
C ASP A 512 8.11 -17.73 0.12
N TYR A 513 7.55 -17.10 -0.92
CA TYR A 513 6.63 -15.98 -0.78
C TYR A 513 5.46 -16.13 -1.74
N ALA A 514 4.26 -16.38 -1.21
CA ALA A 514 3.06 -16.64 -2.01
C ALA A 514 2.55 -15.45 -2.82
N GLY A 515 3.02 -14.24 -2.52
CA GLY A 515 2.74 -13.01 -3.26
C GLY A 515 3.67 -12.80 -4.45
N THR A 516 3.69 -11.58 -4.98
CA THR A 516 4.49 -11.20 -6.15
C THR A 516 5.76 -10.44 -5.74
N MET A 517 6.91 -10.87 -6.26
CA MET A 517 8.10 -10.01 -6.29
C MET A 517 8.08 -9.18 -7.56
N GLN A 518 8.20 -7.86 -7.43
CA GLN A 518 8.09 -6.97 -8.57
C GLN A 518 9.15 -5.87 -8.57
N LEU A 519 9.59 -5.51 -9.77
CA LEU A 519 10.36 -4.30 -10.01
C LEU A 519 9.39 -3.21 -10.42
N ASP A 520 9.37 -2.11 -9.69
CA ASP A 520 8.56 -0.95 -10.00
C ASP A 520 9.39 0.33 -9.86
N GLN A 521 9.11 1.32 -10.70
CA GLN A 521 9.86 2.55 -10.72
C GLN A 521 9.03 3.75 -10.32
N ALA A 522 9.59 4.57 -9.43
CA ALA A 522 8.95 5.83 -9.03
C ALA A 522 9.22 7.00 -9.99
N SER A 523 10.39 7.06 -10.68
CA SER A 523 10.72 8.10 -11.69
C SER A 523 12.11 7.89 -12.32
N GLY A 524 12.34 8.35 -13.55
CA GLY A 524 13.68 8.64 -14.07
C GLY A 524 14.38 7.61 -14.97
N GLY A 525 13.75 6.51 -15.38
CA GLY A 525 14.32 5.62 -16.44
C GLY A 525 15.34 4.58 -15.97
N TYR A 526 15.71 4.48 -14.70
CA TYR A 526 16.60 3.47 -14.15
C TYR A 526 15.82 2.43 -13.33
N GLY A 527 16.31 1.20 -13.24
CA GLY A 527 15.64 0.17 -12.47
C GLY A 527 16.62 -0.83 -11.84
N PRO A 528 16.22 -1.50 -10.76
CA PRO A 528 17.04 -2.48 -10.09
C PRO A 528 17.26 -3.72 -10.95
N ARG A 529 18.41 -4.36 -10.76
CA ARG A 529 18.72 -5.70 -11.28
C ARG A 529 18.78 -6.64 -10.10
N VAL A 530 17.87 -7.59 -10.05
CA VAL A 530 17.78 -8.56 -8.95
C VAL A 530 18.14 -9.92 -9.48
N THR A 531 19.15 -10.54 -8.88
CA THR A 531 19.63 -11.88 -9.24
C THR A 531 19.31 -12.86 -8.11
N PHE A 532 18.53 -13.90 -8.40
CA PHE A 532 18.42 -15.08 -7.58
C PHE A 532 19.63 -15.98 -7.86
N LEU A 533 20.37 -16.30 -6.83
CA LEU A 533 21.68 -16.95 -6.97
C LEU A 533 21.82 -18.17 -6.07
N ASN A 534 22.00 -19.36 -6.65
CA ASN A 534 22.25 -20.62 -5.95
C ASN A 534 21.16 -20.97 -4.91
N ASN A 535 19.88 -20.73 -5.20
CA ASN A 535 18.81 -20.81 -4.22
C ASN A 535 17.56 -21.51 -4.76
N THR A 536 16.61 -21.78 -3.85
CA THR A 536 15.24 -22.21 -4.16
C THR A 536 14.32 -21.01 -4.10
N VAL A 537 13.43 -20.86 -5.09
CA VAL A 537 12.54 -19.73 -5.24
C VAL A 537 11.12 -20.18 -5.46
N ASN A 538 10.22 -19.94 -4.49
CA ASN A 538 8.78 -20.18 -4.61
C ASN A 538 8.05 -18.83 -4.54
N LEU A 539 7.36 -18.45 -5.60
CA LEU A 539 6.67 -17.17 -5.70
C LEU A 539 5.27 -17.33 -6.29
N GLY A 540 4.30 -16.56 -5.77
CA GLY A 540 3.02 -16.37 -6.46
C GLY A 540 3.19 -15.65 -7.80
N GLY A 541 4.11 -14.69 -7.88
CA GLY A 541 4.45 -13.97 -9.10
C GLY A 541 5.85 -13.38 -9.13
N LEU A 542 6.35 -13.17 -10.35
CA LEU A 542 7.57 -12.42 -10.62
C LEU A 542 7.28 -11.42 -11.73
N ALA A 543 7.37 -10.12 -11.45
CA ALA A 543 6.90 -9.09 -12.36
C ALA A 543 7.93 -7.97 -12.61
N VAL A 544 8.09 -7.56 -13.86
CA VAL A 544 8.82 -6.34 -14.24
C VAL A 544 7.83 -5.33 -14.76
N ASN A 545 7.57 -4.29 -13.95
CA ASN A 545 6.58 -3.25 -14.23
C ASN A 545 7.27 -1.90 -14.40
N TYR A 546 6.99 -1.19 -15.47
CA TYR A 546 7.36 0.22 -15.71
C TYR A 546 8.83 0.62 -15.45
N CYS A 547 9.82 -0.29 -15.47
CA CYS A 547 11.21 0.03 -15.15
C CYS A 547 12.22 -0.47 -16.18
N ILE A 548 13.37 0.20 -16.25
CA ILE A 548 14.59 -0.30 -16.91
C ILE A 548 15.32 -1.18 -15.90
N GLY A 549 15.11 -2.47 -15.92
CA GLY A 549 15.73 -3.36 -14.97
C GLY A 549 15.41 -4.79 -15.29
N GLY A 550 15.70 -5.67 -14.39
CA GLY A 550 15.38 -7.07 -14.68
C GLY A 550 15.63 -8.00 -13.52
N PHE A 551 15.08 -9.18 -13.69
CA PHE A 551 15.40 -10.33 -12.87
C PHE A 551 16.34 -11.28 -13.61
N THR A 552 17.24 -11.87 -12.86
CA THR A 552 18.13 -12.93 -13.33
C THR A 552 18.05 -14.11 -12.38
N LEU A 553 17.89 -15.32 -12.89
CA LEU A 553 17.98 -16.55 -12.12
C LEU A 553 19.25 -17.29 -12.58
N THR A 554 20.13 -17.60 -11.64
CA THR A 554 21.40 -18.27 -11.92
C THR A 554 21.59 -19.42 -10.92
N ASN A 555 21.74 -20.63 -11.43
CA ASN A 555 21.85 -21.85 -10.61
C ASN A 555 20.75 -21.95 -9.53
N SER A 556 19.51 -21.59 -9.90
CA SER A 556 18.38 -21.52 -9.00
C SER A 556 17.23 -22.44 -9.42
N GLN A 557 16.53 -23.01 -8.44
CA GLN A 557 15.33 -23.83 -8.67
C GLN A 557 14.11 -23.01 -8.34
N ALA A 558 13.32 -22.64 -9.34
CA ALA A 558 12.21 -21.72 -9.16
C ALA A 558 10.85 -22.34 -9.51
N THR A 559 9.85 -22.10 -8.63
CA THR A 559 8.43 -22.31 -8.90
C THR A 559 7.72 -20.97 -8.81
N ILE A 560 7.11 -20.53 -9.91
CA ILE A 560 6.52 -19.22 -10.04
C ILE A 560 5.10 -19.33 -10.57
N GLY A 561 4.11 -18.77 -9.87
CA GLY A 561 2.74 -18.75 -10.35
C GLY A 561 2.60 -17.99 -11.66
N THR A 562 3.00 -16.71 -11.68
CA THR A 562 3.01 -15.90 -12.90
C THR A 562 4.31 -15.15 -13.09
N LEU A 563 4.99 -15.40 -14.18
CA LEU A 563 6.14 -14.62 -14.65
C LEU A 563 5.63 -13.60 -15.65
N SER A 564 5.75 -12.30 -15.33
CA SER A 564 5.16 -11.25 -16.13
C SER A 564 6.13 -10.09 -16.42
N MET A 565 5.89 -9.45 -17.57
CA MET A 565 6.59 -8.25 -17.96
C MET A 565 5.62 -7.28 -18.63
N SER A 566 5.54 -6.06 -18.09
CA SER A 566 4.74 -4.96 -18.63
C SER A 566 5.50 -3.65 -18.44
N SER A 567 6.58 -3.48 -19.20
CA SER A 567 7.45 -2.32 -19.11
C SER A 567 7.19 -1.30 -20.21
N ASN A 568 7.46 -0.03 -19.93
CA ASN A 568 7.50 1.01 -20.95
C ASN A 568 8.86 1.04 -21.71
N TRP A 569 9.83 0.21 -21.30
CA TRP A 569 11.21 0.26 -21.75
C TRP A 569 11.66 -1.06 -22.36
N ALA A 570 12.20 -1.00 -23.57
CA ALA A 570 12.68 -2.18 -24.29
C ALA A 570 13.91 -2.86 -23.64
N SER A 571 14.62 -2.17 -22.74
CA SER A 571 15.78 -2.72 -22.02
C SER A 571 15.44 -3.52 -20.76
N SER A 572 14.17 -3.66 -20.43
CA SER A 572 13.72 -4.52 -19.35
C SER A 572 13.96 -5.99 -19.68
N SER A 573 14.41 -6.78 -18.71
CA SER A 573 14.74 -8.18 -18.98
C SER A 573 14.42 -9.14 -17.82
N ILE A 574 14.10 -10.37 -18.21
CA ILE A 574 14.16 -11.53 -17.30
C ILE A 574 15.12 -12.53 -17.96
N GLN A 575 16.08 -13.01 -17.19
CA GLN A 575 17.08 -13.94 -17.70
C GLN A 575 17.10 -15.22 -16.86
N VAL A 576 17.00 -16.37 -17.53
CA VAL A 576 17.18 -17.68 -16.93
C VAL A 576 18.50 -18.21 -17.40
N ASN A 577 19.48 -18.27 -16.48
CA ASN A 577 20.86 -18.61 -16.76
C ASN A 577 21.21 -20.05 -16.36
N SER A 578 22.40 -20.48 -16.76
CA SER A 578 22.92 -21.81 -16.53
C SER A 578 22.67 -22.35 -15.10
N GLY A 579 22.29 -23.61 -15.03
CA GLY A 579 21.97 -24.30 -13.79
C GLY A 579 20.59 -23.99 -13.22
N SER A 580 19.83 -23.06 -13.83
CA SER A 580 18.49 -22.72 -13.34
C SER A 580 17.41 -23.55 -14.02
N VAL A 581 16.44 -24.00 -13.21
CA VAL A 581 15.20 -24.61 -13.66
C VAL A 581 14.04 -23.76 -13.12
N VAL A 582 13.25 -23.22 -14.03
CA VAL A 582 12.10 -22.37 -13.70
C VAL A 582 10.81 -23.05 -14.12
N ASN A 583 9.95 -23.40 -13.17
CA ASN A 583 8.60 -23.89 -13.41
C ASN A 583 7.63 -22.72 -13.21
N ALA A 584 7.06 -22.19 -14.27
CA ALA A 584 6.09 -21.12 -14.25
C ALA A 584 4.72 -21.62 -14.66
N THR A 585 3.66 -21.32 -13.87
CA THR A 585 2.30 -21.62 -14.32
C THR A 585 1.95 -20.76 -15.52
N ASN A 586 2.24 -19.47 -15.44
CA ASN A 586 1.97 -18.53 -16.53
C ASN A 586 3.22 -17.74 -16.89
N VAL A 587 3.41 -17.49 -18.19
CA VAL A 587 4.40 -16.54 -18.71
C VAL A 587 3.68 -15.50 -19.56
N ARG A 588 3.71 -14.25 -19.14
CA ARG A 588 2.97 -13.14 -19.74
C ARG A 588 3.86 -11.96 -20.02
N LEU A 589 4.42 -11.91 -21.20
CA LEU A 589 5.22 -10.77 -21.68
C LEU A 589 4.28 -9.81 -22.45
N LEU A 590 3.71 -8.84 -21.75
CA LEU A 590 2.59 -8.04 -22.23
C LEU A 590 2.99 -6.72 -22.87
N LYS A 591 4.18 -6.20 -22.54
CA LYS A 591 4.65 -4.93 -23.09
C LYS A 591 6.15 -4.77 -22.91
N ASN A 592 6.87 -4.61 -24.03
CA ASN A 592 8.30 -4.38 -24.13
C ASN A 592 9.18 -5.33 -23.27
N GLY A 593 10.43 -5.37 -23.55
CA GLY A 593 11.41 -6.15 -22.81
C GLY A 593 11.62 -7.57 -23.32
N THR A 594 12.57 -8.27 -22.71
CA THR A 594 13.05 -9.57 -23.18
C THR A 594 13.09 -10.60 -22.07
N LEU A 595 12.50 -11.79 -22.31
CA LEU A 595 12.77 -12.98 -21.52
C LEU A 595 13.77 -13.86 -22.29
N SER A 596 14.90 -14.19 -21.67
CA SER A 596 15.95 -15.00 -22.27
C SER A 596 16.16 -16.31 -21.50
N ILE A 597 16.24 -17.41 -22.23
CA ILE A 597 16.56 -18.74 -21.71
C ILE A 597 17.94 -19.12 -22.27
N ASN A 598 18.93 -19.02 -21.40
CA ASN A 598 20.34 -19.13 -21.81
C ASN A 598 20.86 -20.58 -21.69
N THR A 599 22.06 -20.82 -22.19
CA THR A 599 22.71 -22.13 -22.20
C THR A 599 22.70 -22.79 -20.82
N GLY A 600 22.22 -24.04 -20.75
CA GLY A 600 22.14 -24.79 -19.51
C GLY A 600 21.02 -24.36 -18.55
N ALA A 601 20.08 -23.53 -19.02
CA ALA A 601 18.89 -23.13 -18.30
C ALA A 601 17.66 -23.86 -18.81
N GLU A 602 16.65 -23.95 -17.97
CA GLU A 602 15.36 -24.58 -18.28
C GLU A 602 14.20 -23.68 -17.84
N LEU A 603 13.22 -23.48 -18.72
CA LEU A 603 11.95 -22.82 -18.41
C LEU A 603 10.81 -23.73 -18.83
N ASN A 604 9.97 -24.10 -17.87
CA ASN A 604 8.80 -24.92 -18.05
C ASN A 604 7.53 -24.10 -17.80
N VAL A 605 6.70 -23.92 -18.81
CA VAL A 605 5.40 -23.26 -18.70
C VAL A 605 4.32 -24.33 -18.55
N THR A 606 3.78 -24.47 -17.34
CA THR A 606 2.92 -25.60 -16.97
C THR A 606 1.42 -25.32 -17.12
N GLY A 607 1.02 -24.04 -17.20
CA GLY A 607 -0.36 -23.65 -17.35
C GLY A 607 -0.93 -24.02 -18.71
N THR A 608 -2.19 -24.42 -18.71
CA THR A 608 -2.89 -24.92 -19.90
C THR A 608 -3.98 -23.99 -20.42
N ASN A 609 -4.15 -22.80 -19.80
CA ASN A 609 -5.18 -21.86 -20.23
C ASN A 609 -4.83 -21.31 -21.63
N SER A 610 -5.67 -21.70 -22.60
CA SER A 610 -5.57 -21.27 -24.00
C SER A 610 -6.70 -20.31 -24.41
N ASP A 611 -7.52 -19.85 -23.46
CA ASP A 611 -8.60 -18.90 -23.75
C ASP A 611 -8.07 -17.61 -24.37
N HIS A 612 -8.87 -16.98 -25.22
CA HIS A 612 -8.43 -15.79 -25.92
C HIS A 612 -8.25 -14.60 -24.96
N GLY A 613 -7.20 -13.80 -25.18
CA GLY A 613 -6.91 -12.58 -24.41
C GLY A 613 -5.69 -12.68 -23.51
N THR A 614 -5.52 -11.65 -22.67
CA THR A 614 -4.37 -11.52 -21.76
C THR A 614 -4.37 -12.54 -20.61
N GLY A 615 -5.46 -13.31 -20.46
CA GLY A 615 -5.58 -14.40 -19.48
C GLY A 615 -4.82 -15.68 -19.82
N ARG A 616 -4.28 -15.83 -21.05
CA ARG A 616 -3.54 -17.02 -21.48
C ARG A 616 -2.34 -17.33 -20.61
N SER A 617 -2.04 -18.61 -20.47
CA SER A 617 -0.87 -19.04 -19.70
C SER A 617 0.46 -18.73 -20.37
N PHE A 618 0.50 -18.64 -21.71
CA PHE A 618 1.74 -18.37 -22.42
C PHE A 618 1.51 -17.33 -23.53
N ILE A 619 1.98 -16.09 -23.31
CA ILE A 619 1.80 -14.97 -24.25
C ILE A 619 3.06 -14.09 -24.33
N VAL A 620 3.39 -13.68 -25.56
CA VAL A 620 4.44 -12.68 -25.88
C VAL A 620 3.82 -11.64 -26.78
N ASP A 621 3.77 -10.39 -26.33
CA ASP A 621 2.98 -9.34 -26.96
C ASP A 621 3.67 -7.98 -26.92
N ASN A 622 3.16 -7.04 -27.70
CA ASN A 622 3.39 -5.59 -27.64
C ASN A 622 4.85 -5.16 -27.43
N GLY A 623 5.72 -5.52 -28.33
CA GLY A 623 7.14 -5.19 -28.30
C GLY A 623 8.01 -6.11 -27.44
N SER A 624 7.42 -7.14 -26.82
CA SER A 624 8.18 -8.11 -26.03
C SER A 624 8.83 -9.16 -26.90
N THR A 625 9.95 -9.69 -26.40
CA THR A 625 10.71 -10.78 -27.05
C THR A 625 10.96 -11.91 -26.07
N LEU A 626 10.62 -13.13 -26.50
CA LEU A 626 11.09 -14.37 -25.89
C LEU A 626 12.31 -14.86 -26.66
N THR A 627 13.42 -15.08 -26.00
CA THR A 627 14.67 -15.53 -26.65
C THR A 627 15.09 -16.89 -26.10
N LEU A 628 15.25 -17.86 -26.97
CA LEU A 628 15.89 -19.14 -26.67
C LEU A 628 17.35 -19.10 -27.16
N ASN A 629 18.27 -19.12 -26.21
CA ASN A 629 19.70 -18.94 -26.44
C ASN A 629 20.52 -20.05 -25.75
N GLY A 630 20.27 -21.29 -26.14
CA GLY A 630 21.03 -22.46 -25.68
C GLY A 630 20.36 -23.24 -24.54
N GLY A 631 19.24 -22.79 -24.02
CA GLY A 631 18.50 -23.47 -22.94
C GLY A 631 17.44 -24.43 -23.43
N LEU A 632 16.63 -24.91 -22.50
CA LEU A 632 15.43 -25.71 -22.72
C LEU A 632 14.18 -24.90 -22.40
N LEU A 633 13.24 -24.83 -23.32
CA LEU A 633 11.91 -24.25 -23.13
C LEU A 633 10.84 -25.33 -23.30
N THR A 634 9.96 -25.51 -22.32
CA THR A 634 8.79 -26.36 -22.49
C THR A 634 7.51 -25.59 -22.21
N GLY A 635 6.45 -25.84 -22.99
CA GLY A 635 5.17 -25.18 -22.83
C GLY A 635 4.02 -26.14 -23.12
N SER A 636 3.17 -26.40 -22.11
CA SER A 636 2.00 -27.29 -22.27
C SER A 636 0.91 -26.66 -23.14
N ALA A 637 0.70 -25.33 -23.00
CA ALA A 637 -0.21 -24.56 -23.87
C ALA A 637 0.48 -24.08 -25.15
N ALA A 638 -0.31 -23.67 -26.13
CA ALA A 638 0.21 -22.95 -27.26
C ALA A 638 0.79 -21.58 -26.83
N LEU A 639 1.95 -21.23 -27.39
CA LEU A 639 2.53 -19.91 -27.24
C LEU A 639 1.73 -18.91 -28.11
N ASN A 640 1.16 -17.89 -27.50
CA ASN A 640 0.52 -16.80 -28.24
C ASN A 640 1.52 -15.69 -28.54
N LEU A 641 1.57 -15.27 -29.80
CA LEU A 641 2.41 -14.17 -30.26
C LEU A 641 1.57 -13.03 -30.85
N GLY A 642 1.72 -11.82 -30.28
CA GLY A 642 1.24 -10.59 -30.89
C GLY A 642 -0.25 -10.30 -30.74
N TYR A 643 -0.80 -10.49 -29.55
CA TYR A 643 -2.22 -10.24 -29.23
C TYR A 643 -2.65 -8.77 -29.45
N SER A 644 -1.93 -7.80 -28.88
CA SER A 644 -2.23 -6.36 -28.97
C SER A 644 -1.17 -5.57 -29.74
N GLY A 645 0.01 -6.10 -29.87
CA GLY A 645 1.14 -5.51 -30.57
C GLY A 645 2.12 -6.55 -31.07
N THR A 646 3.32 -6.17 -31.51
CA THR A 646 4.31 -7.13 -32.00
C THR A 646 4.88 -7.94 -30.84
N GLY A 647 4.64 -9.26 -30.85
CA GLY A 647 5.28 -10.23 -29.96
C GLY A 647 6.29 -11.08 -30.77
N THR A 648 7.49 -11.29 -30.25
CA THR A 648 8.54 -12.02 -30.99
C THR A 648 9.02 -13.24 -30.19
N PHE A 649 9.08 -14.40 -30.81
CA PHE A 649 9.82 -15.55 -30.34
C PHE A 649 11.04 -15.77 -31.22
N LEU A 650 12.24 -15.60 -30.66
CA LEU A 650 13.52 -15.79 -31.32
C LEU A 650 14.23 -17.02 -30.76
N ALA A 651 14.36 -18.06 -31.52
CA ALA A 651 15.07 -19.28 -31.16
C ALA A 651 16.42 -19.34 -31.92
N SER A 652 17.50 -18.96 -31.24
CA SER A 652 18.85 -18.95 -31.84
C SER A 652 19.63 -20.24 -31.61
N SER A 653 19.51 -20.84 -30.42
CA SER A 653 20.12 -22.12 -30.04
C SER A 653 19.32 -22.75 -28.91
N GLY A 654 19.55 -24.03 -28.59
CA GLY A 654 18.79 -24.76 -27.55
C GLY A 654 17.59 -25.50 -28.12
N THR A 655 16.73 -25.97 -27.20
CA THR A 655 15.54 -26.77 -27.56
C THR A 655 14.27 -26.14 -26.98
N ALA A 656 13.23 -26.03 -27.81
CA ALA A 656 11.89 -25.71 -27.36
C ALA A 656 10.92 -26.85 -27.67
N ASN A 657 10.08 -27.24 -26.69
CA ASN A 657 8.96 -28.16 -26.88
C ASN A 657 7.67 -27.43 -26.51
N LEU A 658 6.84 -27.09 -27.46
CA LEU A 658 5.66 -26.25 -27.30
C LEU A 658 4.40 -26.98 -27.64
N GLY A 659 3.32 -26.75 -26.90
CA GLY A 659 1.99 -27.27 -27.19
C GLY A 659 1.40 -26.79 -28.53
N GLY A 660 1.95 -25.71 -29.08
CA GLY A 660 1.57 -25.11 -30.37
C GLY A 660 2.02 -23.66 -30.46
N LEU A 661 1.62 -23.00 -31.54
CA LEU A 661 1.86 -21.56 -31.72
C LEU A 661 0.57 -20.90 -32.24
N ASP A 662 0.21 -19.77 -31.67
CA ASP A 662 -1.00 -19.04 -32.00
C ASP A 662 -0.70 -17.56 -32.25
N PHE A 663 -0.98 -17.09 -33.46
CA PHE A 663 -0.83 -15.69 -33.89
C PHE A 663 -2.09 -14.86 -33.68
N TRP A 664 -2.94 -15.23 -32.72
CA TRP A 664 -4.20 -14.58 -32.50
C TRP A 664 -4.06 -13.07 -32.22
N ALA A 665 -4.78 -12.24 -32.96
CA ALA A 665 -4.92 -10.80 -32.73
C ALA A 665 -6.17 -10.47 -31.91
N ASN A 666 -6.16 -9.32 -31.22
CA ASN A 666 -7.37 -8.74 -30.63
C ASN A 666 -8.36 -8.43 -31.76
N GLY A 667 -9.66 -8.55 -31.54
CA GLY A 667 -10.77 -8.51 -32.50
C GLY A 667 -10.74 -7.53 -33.70
N ASN A 668 -9.64 -6.80 -33.92
CA ASN A 668 -9.43 -5.88 -35.05
C ASN A 668 -8.77 -6.54 -36.28
N GLY A 669 -8.51 -7.86 -36.26
CA GLY A 669 -7.94 -8.59 -37.38
C GLY A 669 -6.51 -8.23 -37.79
N VAL A 670 -5.75 -7.52 -36.96
CA VAL A 670 -4.37 -7.16 -37.22
C VAL A 670 -3.43 -8.13 -36.51
N PHE A 671 -2.78 -9.00 -37.24
CA PHE A 671 -1.83 -9.96 -36.74
C PHE A 671 -0.42 -9.34 -36.69
N ARG A 672 0.36 -9.59 -35.63
CA ARG A 672 1.69 -8.97 -35.42
C ARG A 672 2.71 -9.90 -34.79
N GLY A 673 2.41 -11.19 -34.69
CA GLY A 673 3.32 -12.16 -34.08
C GLY A 673 4.50 -12.46 -35.00
N ARG A 674 5.68 -12.64 -34.40
CA ARG A 674 6.89 -13.01 -35.11
C ARG A 674 7.53 -14.24 -34.49
N PHE A 675 7.71 -15.29 -35.28
CA PHE A 675 8.51 -16.44 -34.93
C PHE A 675 9.75 -16.52 -35.82
N GLN A 676 10.93 -16.54 -35.21
CA GLN A 676 12.21 -16.64 -35.94
C GLN A 676 13.03 -17.81 -35.39
N LEU A 677 13.36 -18.76 -36.28
CA LEU A 677 14.25 -19.89 -36.01
C LEU A 677 15.63 -19.57 -36.55
N GLY A 678 16.61 -19.29 -35.69
CA GLY A 678 17.95 -18.90 -36.09
C GLY A 678 18.02 -17.61 -36.91
N SER A 679 19.14 -17.42 -37.59
CA SER A 679 19.32 -16.33 -38.56
C SER A 679 19.68 -16.92 -39.94
N ALA A 680 19.87 -16.06 -40.95
CA ALA A 680 20.32 -16.51 -42.27
C ALA A 680 21.66 -17.23 -42.25
N THR A 681 22.53 -16.93 -41.28
CA THR A 681 23.93 -17.40 -41.26
C THR A 681 24.31 -18.17 -39.99
N ALA A 682 23.45 -18.15 -38.95
CA ALA A 682 23.73 -18.80 -37.67
C ALA A 682 22.45 -19.30 -37.00
N GLY A 683 22.56 -20.38 -36.25
CA GLY A 683 21.50 -20.96 -35.44
C GLY A 683 21.62 -22.47 -35.31
N THR A 684 21.39 -22.99 -34.12
CA THR A 684 21.36 -24.43 -33.82
C THR A 684 20.11 -24.80 -33.02
N ALA A 685 19.14 -23.90 -32.94
CA ALA A 685 17.91 -24.13 -32.20
C ALA A 685 17.09 -25.26 -32.82
N ARG A 686 16.44 -26.03 -31.94
CA ARG A 686 15.43 -27.00 -32.30
C ARG A 686 14.09 -26.58 -31.64
N VAL A 687 13.06 -26.39 -32.44
CA VAL A 687 11.71 -26.05 -31.94
C VAL A 687 10.75 -27.15 -32.39
N ASN A 688 10.22 -27.89 -31.42
CA ASN A 688 9.27 -28.98 -31.62
C ASN A 688 7.88 -28.52 -31.20
N PHE A 689 6.87 -28.86 -32.02
CA PHE A 689 5.47 -28.60 -31.71
C PHE A 689 4.71 -29.88 -31.44
N GLY A 690 3.88 -29.89 -30.38
CA GLY A 690 2.91 -30.93 -30.04
C GLY A 690 1.51 -30.64 -30.56
N GLY A 691 1.28 -29.44 -31.09
CA GLY A 691 0.02 -29.00 -31.67
C GLY A 691 0.23 -28.00 -32.79
N ASN A 692 -0.86 -27.51 -33.35
CA ASN A 692 -0.84 -26.69 -34.57
C ASN A 692 -0.25 -25.30 -34.35
N ILE A 693 0.29 -24.74 -35.44
CA ILE A 693 0.49 -23.31 -35.62
C ILE A 693 -0.78 -22.76 -36.24
N VAL A 694 -1.49 -21.89 -35.51
CA VAL A 694 -2.81 -21.41 -35.94
C VAL A 694 -2.82 -19.90 -36.14
N ASN A 695 -3.83 -19.39 -36.87
CA ASN A 695 -4.07 -17.99 -37.15
C ASN A 695 -2.88 -17.28 -37.85
N PHE A 696 -2.10 -18.01 -38.64
CA PHE A 696 -0.96 -17.44 -39.34
C PHE A 696 -1.42 -16.64 -40.58
N ALA A 697 -1.70 -15.35 -40.38
CA ALA A 697 -2.26 -14.45 -41.39
C ALA A 697 -1.37 -13.23 -41.64
N SER A 698 -1.73 -12.45 -42.66
CA SER A 698 -1.00 -11.24 -43.06
C SER A 698 -0.72 -10.31 -41.88
N GLY A 699 0.54 -9.89 -41.75
CA GLY A 699 1.06 -9.14 -40.60
C GLY A 699 1.81 -10.01 -39.58
N SER A 700 1.59 -11.34 -39.55
CA SER A 700 2.43 -12.29 -38.81
C SER A 700 3.60 -12.76 -39.66
N GLU A 701 4.69 -13.15 -39.00
CA GLU A 701 5.90 -13.59 -39.65
C GLU A 701 6.40 -14.94 -39.07
N ILE A 702 6.68 -15.89 -39.94
CA ILE A 702 7.51 -17.08 -39.64
C ILE A 702 8.74 -17.01 -40.50
N THR A 703 9.91 -16.88 -39.89
CA THR A 703 11.20 -16.88 -40.59
C THR A 703 12.02 -18.10 -40.15
N LEU A 704 12.31 -18.96 -41.09
CA LEU A 704 13.16 -20.12 -40.87
C LEU A 704 14.59 -19.81 -41.40
N GLY A 705 15.49 -19.53 -40.45
CA GLY A 705 16.91 -19.44 -40.66
C GLY A 705 17.58 -20.79 -40.41
N MET A 706 18.85 -20.77 -39.92
CA MET A 706 19.55 -22.00 -39.53
C MET A 706 18.96 -22.56 -38.24
N GLY A 707 18.49 -23.81 -38.26
CA GLY A 707 17.88 -24.51 -37.13
C GLY A 707 17.00 -25.68 -37.57
N THR A 708 16.32 -26.30 -36.64
CA THR A 708 15.45 -27.47 -36.87
C THR A 708 14.04 -27.18 -36.34
N LEU A 709 13.06 -27.30 -37.20
CA LEU A 709 11.65 -27.35 -36.86
C LEU A 709 11.23 -28.81 -36.75
N GLY A 710 10.75 -29.22 -35.59
CA GLY A 710 10.47 -30.62 -35.26
C GLY A 710 9.04 -30.83 -34.79
N ALA A 711 8.78 -32.07 -34.31
CA ALA A 711 7.46 -32.52 -33.87
C ALA A 711 7.56 -33.40 -32.63
N THR A 712 6.58 -33.26 -31.73
CA THR A 712 6.26 -34.25 -30.67
C THR A 712 4.89 -34.88 -30.92
N ALA A 713 4.14 -34.34 -31.88
CA ALA A 713 2.90 -34.95 -32.42
C ALA A 713 2.73 -34.46 -33.87
N ASN A 714 1.69 -34.95 -34.55
CA ASN A 714 1.33 -34.38 -35.85
C ASN A 714 0.84 -32.92 -35.67
N TRP A 715 1.28 -32.05 -36.55
CA TRP A 715 0.83 -30.63 -36.50
C TRP A 715 0.81 -29.98 -37.89
N SER A 716 0.08 -28.89 -37.97
CA SER A 716 -0.02 -28.14 -39.23
C SER A 716 0.09 -26.62 -39.01
N VAL A 717 0.54 -25.91 -40.03
CA VAL A 717 0.36 -24.45 -40.10
C VAL A 717 -0.98 -24.18 -40.74
N THR A 718 -1.83 -23.45 -40.02
CA THR A 718 -3.18 -23.12 -40.47
C THR A 718 -3.43 -21.61 -40.35
N TYR A 719 -4.32 -21.09 -41.18
CA TYR A 719 -4.82 -19.73 -41.10
C TYR A 719 -6.34 -19.72 -41.01
N ASN A 720 -6.91 -18.65 -40.49
CA ASN A 720 -8.35 -18.43 -40.53
C ASN A 720 -8.71 -17.93 -41.94
N ASN A 721 -9.69 -18.60 -42.57
CA ASN A 721 -10.12 -18.28 -43.95
C ASN A 721 -10.71 -16.86 -44.15
N GLU A 722 -10.97 -16.15 -43.03
CA GLU A 722 -11.44 -14.76 -43.04
C GLU A 722 -10.32 -13.75 -43.32
N PHE A 723 -9.05 -14.17 -43.24
CA PHE A 723 -7.89 -13.31 -43.38
C PHE A 723 -6.98 -13.76 -44.53
N THR A 724 -6.21 -12.83 -45.04
CA THR A 724 -5.15 -13.15 -46.02
C THR A 724 -4.06 -13.99 -45.33
N PRO A 725 -3.70 -15.16 -45.88
CA PRO A 725 -2.63 -15.97 -45.30
C PRO A 725 -1.26 -15.28 -45.39
N SER A 726 -0.40 -15.52 -44.41
CA SER A 726 1.01 -15.13 -44.47
C SER A 726 1.85 -16.25 -45.10
N TYR A 727 3.10 -15.96 -45.42
CA TYR A 727 4.05 -16.91 -46.02
C TYR A 727 5.18 -17.25 -45.04
N ILE A 728 5.67 -18.49 -45.07
CA ILE A 728 6.85 -18.90 -44.31
C ILE A 728 8.08 -18.46 -45.12
N THR A 729 8.90 -17.58 -44.53
CA THR A 729 10.13 -17.09 -45.17
C THR A 729 11.31 -18.03 -44.89
N LEU A 730 11.95 -18.52 -45.92
CA LEU A 730 13.22 -19.28 -45.85
C LEU A 730 14.38 -18.32 -46.01
N ALA A 731 15.13 -18.06 -44.92
CA ALA A 731 16.20 -17.07 -44.88
C ALA A 731 17.61 -17.69 -44.99
N ALA A 732 17.81 -18.96 -44.63
CA ALA A 732 19.12 -19.59 -44.56
C ALA A 732 19.53 -20.26 -45.86
N SER A 733 20.63 -19.82 -46.46
CA SER A 733 21.23 -20.43 -47.64
C SER A 733 21.76 -21.86 -47.39
N ASN A 734 22.25 -22.12 -46.16
CA ASN A 734 22.77 -23.42 -45.74
C ASN A 734 21.69 -24.40 -45.25
N GLY A 735 20.45 -23.95 -45.16
CA GLY A 735 19.26 -24.74 -44.91
C GLY A 735 18.68 -24.69 -43.49
N SER A 736 17.37 -24.55 -43.44
CA SER A 736 16.55 -24.90 -42.28
C SER A 736 16.16 -26.38 -42.39
N TYR A 737 16.10 -27.06 -41.27
CA TYR A 737 15.67 -28.43 -41.24
C TYR A 737 14.22 -28.54 -40.76
N VAL A 738 13.43 -29.45 -41.39
CA VAL A 738 12.16 -29.93 -40.90
C VAL A 738 12.28 -31.40 -40.56
N ASP A 739 12.31 -31.71 -39.26
CA ASP A 739 12.48 -33.07 -38.78
C ASP A 739 11.12 -33.65 -38.40
N THR A 740 10.68 -34.64 -39.13
CA THR A 740 9.40 -35.32 -38.91
C THR A 740 9.52 -36.58 -38.04
N LEU A 741 10.67 -36.80 -37.43
CA LEU A 741 10.81 -37.81 -36.40
C LEU A 741 10.31 -37.26 -35.05
N ASP A 742 9.57 -38.04 -34.32
CA ASP A 742 9.13 -37.62 -32.99
C ASP A 742 10.30 -37.30 -32.09
N ALA A 743 10.29 -36.07 -31.51
CA ALA A 743 11.40 -35.61 -30.70
C ALA A 743 11.52 -36.33 -29.34
N GLY A 744 10.43 -36.95 -28.87
CA GLY A 744 10.39 -37.69 -27.62
C GLY A 744 10.86 -39.15 -27.79
N ASP A 745 10.16 -39.93 -28.62
CA ASP A 745 10.43 -41.37 -28.78
C ASP A 745 11.50 -41.69 -29.84
N LYS A 746 11.79 -40.76 -30.71
CA LYS A 746 12.80 -40.85 -31.80
C LYS A 746 12.63 -42.09 -32.70
N THR A 747 11.46 -42.66 -32.74
CA THR A 747 11.11 -43.85 -33.55
C THR A 747 9.88 -43.61 -34.41
N THR A 748 8.93 -42.85 -33.94
CA THR A 748 7.65 -42.58 -34.60
C THR A 748 7.78 -41.48 -35.63
N GLY A 749 7.44 -41.76 -36.88
CA GLY A 749 7.31 -40.76 -37.92
C GLY A 749 6.07 -39.87 -37.72
N ARG A 750 6.19 -38.59 -37.73
CA ARG A 750 5.13 -37.60 -37.60
C ARG A 750 4.79 -36.92 -38.93
N THR A 751 3.58 -36.36 -39.02
CA THR A 751 3.17 -35.58 -40.17
C THR A 751 3.20 -34.11 -39.83
N ILE A 752 3.97 -33.32 -40.60
CA ILE A 752 4.02 -31.88 -40.53
C ILE A 752 3.42 -31.35 -41.81
N THR A 753 2.42 -30.46 -41.71
CA THR A 753 1.72 -29.88 -42.87
C THR A 753 1.83 -28.35 -42.89
N PHE A 754 2.34 -27.81 -43.97
CA PHE A 754 2.31 -26.38 -44.25
C PHE A 754 1.15 -26.09 -45.19
N ASN A 755 0.02 -25.54 -44.68
CA ASN A 755 -1.12 -25.10 -45.47
C ASN A 755 -0.94 -23.63 -45.95
N THR A 756 0.28 -23.17 -46.03
CA THR A 756 0.65 -21.82 -46.52
C THR A 756 1.88 -21.92 -47.44
N GLY A 757 2.04 -20.95 -48.28
CA GLY A 757 3.18 -20.89 -49.21
C GLY A 757 4.51 -20.58 -48.57
N LEU A 758 5.58 -20.90 -49.27
CA LEU A 758 6.94 -20.53 -48.93
C LEU A 758 7.37 -19.29 -49.70
N THR A 759 8.27 -18.48 -49.12
CA THR A 759 8.91 -17.35 -49.79
C THR A 759 10.39 -17.27 -49.40
N GLY A 760 11.18 -16.44 -50.11
CA GLY A 760 12.60 -16.27 -49.84
C GLY A 760 13.48 -17.19 -50.68
N SER A 761 14.79 -17.06 -50.51
CA SER A 761 15.82 -17.76 -51.28
C SER A 761 16.56 -18.84 -50.51
N GLY A 762 16.08 -19.15 -49.27
CA GLY A 762 16.76 -20.14 -48.44
C GLY A 762 16.48 -21.59 -48.86
N LYS A 763 17.14 -22.51 -48.17
CA LYS A 763 16.96 -23.95 -48.38
C LYS A 763 16.16 -24.59 -47.23
N LEU A 764 15.19 -25.41 -47.56
CA LEU A 764 14.44 -26.26 -46.59
C LEU A 764 14.83 -27.72 -46.78
N THR A 765 15.35 -28.36 -45.76
CA THR A 765 15.72 -29.79 -45.81
C THR A 765 14.80 -30.63 -44.92
N LYS A 766 14.07 -31.54 -45.52
CA LYS A 766 13.24 -32.48 -44.81
C LYS A 766 14.11 -33.65 -44.37
N ILE A 767 14.08 -33.96 -43.05
CA ILE A 767 14.70 -35.12 -42.40
C ILE A 767 13.71 -35.91 -41.54
N GLY A 768 14.09 -37.09 -41.06
CA GLY A 768 13.26 -37.96 -40.19
C GLY A 768 12.26 -38.83 -40.99
N ALA A 769 11.77 -39.91 -40.39
CA ALA A 769 11.02 -40.97 -41.04
C ALA A 769 9.56 -40.63 -41.42
N GLY A 770 9.00 -39.56 -40.88
CA GLY A 770 7.60 -39.15 -41.10
C GLY A 770 7.39 -38.38 -42.42
N THR A 771 6.31 -37.62 -42.50
CA THR A 771 5.87 -36.94 -43.73
C THR A 771 5.88 -35.41 -43.56
N LEU A 772 6.49 -34.71 -44.50
CA LEU A 772 6.26 -33.28 -44.69
C LEU A 772 5.26 -33.08 -45.86
N VAL A 773 4.19 -32.36 -45.59
CA VAL A 773 3.20 -31.96 -46.59
C VAL A 773 3.32 -30.47 -46.88
N LEU A 774 3.62 -30.11 -48.07
CA LEU A 774 3.57 -28.71 -48.55
C LEU A 774 2.29 -28.54 -49.36
N ASN A 775 1.28 -27.98 -48.71
CA ASN A 775 -0.03 -27.69 -49.31
C ASN A 775 -0.06 -26.25 -49.82
N GLY A 776 0.66 -25.97 -50.89
CA GLY A 776 1.01 -24.62 -51.37
C GLY A 776 -0.08 -23.87 -52.13
N ALA A 777 -1.32 -24.31 -52.11
CA ALA A 777 -2.46 -23.54 -52.66
C ALA A 777 -2.80 -22.36 -51.76
N ALA A 778 -1.84 -21.47 -51.46
CA ALA A 778 -2.14 -20.15 -50.96
C ALA A 778 -3.02 -19.44 -52.01
N LYS A 779 -4.23 -19.09 -51.62
CA LYS A 779 -5.03 -18.17 -52.45
C LYS A 779 -4.21 -16.89 -52.58
N VAL A 780 -3.58 -16.70 -53.74
CA VAL A 780 -3.01 -15.41 -54.09
C VAL A 780 -4.11 -14.37 -53.95
N PRO A 781 -3.97 -13.34 -53.12
CA PRO A 781 -4.95 -12.28 -53.06
C PRO A 781 -5.07 -11.75 -54.49
N VAL A 782 -6.31 -11.68 -55.02
CA VAL A 782 -6.54 -10.95 -56.28
C VAL A 782 -6.26 -9.50 -55.93
N PRO A 783 -5.24 -8.87 -56.54
CA PRO A 783 -4.95 -7.44 -56.30
C PRO A 783 -6.20 -6.66 -56.64
N ALA A 784 -6.50 -5.62 -55.85
CA ALA A 784 -7.49 -4.63 -56.29
C ALA A 784 -7.04 -4.04 -57.63
N GLU A 785 -8.01 -3.75 -58.51
CA GLU A 785 -7.76 -3.28 -59.87
C GLU A 785 -6.77 -2.09 -59.85
N GLY A 786 -5.54 -2.31 -60.36
CA GLY A 786 -4.50 -1.30 -60.40
C GLY A 786 -3.29 -1.51 -59.49
N GLU A 787 -3.27 -2.46 -58.57
CA GLU A 787 -2.10 -2.78 -57.74
C GLU A 787 -1.40 -4.05 -58.24
N THR A 788 -0.13 -3.92 -58.56
CA THR A 788 0.79 -5.06 -58.82
C THR A 788 1.29 -5.55 -57.45
N ALA A 789 0.56 -6.52 -56.81
CA ALA A 789 1.11 -7.21 -55.68
C ALA A 789 2.31 -8.08 -56.14
N ALA A 790 3.49 -7.61 -55.89
CA ALA A 790 4.65 -8.46 -55.99
C ALA A 790 4.59 -9.46 -54.82
N VAL A 791 4.00 -10.65 -55.04
CA VAL A 791 4.16 -11.80 -54.17
C VAL A 791 5.67 -12.10 -54.22
N PRO A 792 6.42 -12.04 -53.09
CA PRO A 792 7.82 -12.41 -53.06
C PRO A 792 7.92 -13.88 -53.47
N GLY A 793 8.36 -14.15 -54.65
CA GLY A 793 8.42 -15.52 -55.16
C GLY A 793 9.37 -16.36 -54.33
N PHE A 794 9.04 -17.60 -54.11
CA PHE A 794 9.99 -18.59 -53.58
C PHE A 794 11.04 -18.90 -54.65
N THR A 795 12.30 -18.54 -54.35
CA THR A 795 13.45 -18.82 -55.20
C THR A 795 14.39 -19.83 -54.56
N GLY A 796 14.02 -20.34 -53.40
CA GLY A 796 14.80 -21.29 -52.58
C GLY A 796 14.69 -22.75 -53.08
N THR A 797 15.21 -23.67 -52.24
CA THR A 797 15.24 -25.10 -52.53
C THR A 797 14.59 -25.91 -51.44
N VAL A 798 13.82 -26.94 -51.81
CA VAL A 798 13.34 -27.98 -50.89
C VAL A 798 14.07 -29.27 -51.16
N GLU A 799 14.79 -29.82 -50.19
CA GLU A 799 15.51 -31.07 -50.27
C GLU A 799 14.85 -32.15 -49.39
N LEU A 800 14.63 -33.35 -49.94
CA LEU A 800 14.20 -34.49 -49.17
C LEU A 800 15.41 -35.40 -48.90
N ARG A 801 15.74 -35.66 -47.63
CA ARG A 801 16.79 -36.59 -47.23
C ARG A 801 16.22 -37.87 -46.66
N GLU A 802 15.14 -37.84 -45.90
CA GLU A 802 14.53 -39.00 -45.26
C GLU A 802 13.01 -38.90 -45.22
N GLY A 803 12.30 -40.00 -45.15
CA GLY A 803 10.87 -40.08 -45.02
C GLY A 803 10.10 -39.74 -46.31
N ALA A 804 8.99 -39.03 -46.18
CA ALA A 804 8.13 -38.64 -47.32
C ALA A 804 7.96 -37.13 -47.42
N LEU A 805 7.89 -36.62 -48.63
CA LEU A 805 7.54 -35.25 -48.99
C LEU A 805 6.32 -35.32 -49.93
N THR A 806 5.27 -34.64 -49.57
CA THR A 806 4.06 -34.47 -50.39
C THR A 806 3.92 -32.98 -50.75
N VAL A 807 3.82 -32.69 -52.04
CA VAL A 807 3.59 -31.33 -52.55
C VAL A 807 2.24 -31.40 -53.24
N LYS A 808 1.29 -30.53 -52.82
CA LYS A 808 -0.09 -30.48 -53.34
C LYS A 808 -0.33 -29.10 -54.02
#